data_76ae5e0d25189fa1a14adb53a88b2500
#
_entry.id   76ae5e0d25189fa1a14adb53a88b2500
#
_cell.length_a   1.000
_cell.length_b   1.000
_cell.length_c   1.000
_cell.angle_alpha   90.00
_cell.angle_beta   90.00
_cell.angle_gamma   90.00
#
_symmetry.space_group_name_H-M   'P 1'
#
loop_
_entity.id
_entity.type
_entity.pdbx_description
1 polymer ?
#
loop_
_entity_poly.entity_id
_entity_poly.type
_entity_poly.pdbx_seq_one_letter_code
_entity_poly.pdbx_strand_id
1 'polypeptide(L)'
;MNYHSPKDEFNDGENVNFSDNAHMDDLLAARLSRRLALQGGIGVTTGLLLGGSAMAAQGQASGAARAKKAALKLGFGSVAKHRDDKVSLPAGYQMSILHALGDPMHWGDESWKGDGSESADSYNRRIGDGHDGMYFFGLGEAGKFDAKRSDRGLLCVNHEYVVAPYALHPNGKTAGAARVASEVEKEIYAHGVSVVEVKRDAKGAGMGMVRGSRFNRRITSATTMAFAGPVKGSELVQTRFSPDGMKTRGTNNNCANGYTPWGTYLTCEENYTNVISRAAGDDAKRSAKEITGLKRYGMTDGRKSPYLWDTAGSDDLFARWNSAVTGATAGDDYRNIFNTFGWVVEIDPFNPDSTPVKRSTLGRFNHEGAWPVPAVKGQPVVIYSGDDSRNEYIYKFVSKALWDDADVNGGLAAGAKYLDEGQLYVARFNADGSGEWLELAHGKNGLDASNKLYAFADQADVLIHARLAADAVGATKMDRPEWGAVNPLNHEVYMTLTNNSNRVDPNATPTGVQLKPDAANPRYYSDSHNANGKTKVNKGNPNGHIIRWKEAGAQAATRFSWDIYLFGAEDDAAADVNLSGLTAVNDFSSPDGLYFDPRGLLWIQTDDNAYTDETNCMMLAAVPGKVGDGGKVTAAGGTETRVGAKATPDSVRRFLVGPKDCEITGIAITPDGRTMFCNIQHPGEDSKLDALSSHWPDSQTNPGSTKRPRSATMVITRTDGGPIGL
;
A
#
# COMPACT_ATOMS: atom_id res chain seq x y z
N MET A 1 -27.40 10.61 -3.16
CA MET A 1 -26.50 9.50 -3.46
C MET A 1 -25.54 9.44 -2.30
N ASN A 2 -25.58 8.36 -1.55
CA ASN A 2 -24.72 8.17 -0.41
C ASN A 2 -23.29 8.07 -0.92
N TYR A 3 -22.38 8.85 -0.39
CA TYR A 3 -20.97 8.53 -0.39
C TYR A 3 -20.88 7.19 0.34
N HIS A 4 -20.46 6.14 -0.35
CA HIS A 4 -20.10 4.92 0.34
C HIS A 4 -18.79 5.22 1.05
N SER A 5 -18.83 5.19 2.37
CA SER A 5 -17.64 5.11 3.20
C SER A 5 -16.86 3.86 2.81
N PRO A 6 -15.53 3.83 2.84
CA PRO A 6 -14.74 2.61 2.78
C PRO A 6 -15.25 1.49 3.69
N LYS A 7 -15.99 1.84 4.73
CA LYS A 7 -16.69 0.89 5.63
C LYS A 7 -17.81 0.07 4.97
N ASP A 8 -18.28 0.45 3.78
CA ASP A 8 -19.18 -0.38 2.97
C ASP A 8 -18.44 -1.38 2.07
N GLU A 9 -17.12 -1.50 2.19
CA GLU A 9 -16.24 -2.36 1.39
C GLU A 9 -16.65 -3.84 1.36
N PHE A 10 -17.37 -4.32 2.37
CA PHE A 10 -17.92 -5.67 2.32
C PHE A 10 -19.06 -5.85 1.31
N ASN A 11 -19.56 -4.79 0.66
CA ASN A 11 -20.81 -4.88 -0.11
C ASN A 11 -20.84 -4.17 -1.46
N ASP A 12 -19.82 -3.45 -1.92
CA ASP A 12 -19.99 -2.46 -2.99
C ASP A 12 -19.21 -2.66 -4.28
N GLY A 13 -18.74 -3.85 -4.56
CA GLY A 13 -18.20 -4.15 -5.90
C GLY A 13 -16.93 -3.36 -6.27
N GLU A 14 -16.20 -2.85 -5.27
CA GLU A 14 -14.89 -2.29 -5.50
C GLU A 14 -13.94 -3.36 -6.02
N ASN A 15 -13.13 -2.98 -6.95
CA ASN A 15 -11.96 -3.64 -7.51
C ASN A 15 -11.78 -5.12 -7.11
N VAL A 16 -12.53 -5.99 -7.74
CA VAL A 16 -12.42 -7.44 -7.56
C VAL A 16 -11.81 -8.04 -8.81
N ASN A 17 -10.92 -8.99 -8.65
CA ASN A 17 -10.42 -9.79 -9.76
C ASN A 17 -11.54 -10.70 -10.30
N PHE A 18 -12.10 -10.37 -11.45
CA PHE A 18 -13.15 -11.13 -12.15
C PHE A 18 -12.58 -12.21 -13.09
N SER A 19 -11.28 -12.46 -13.12
CA SER A 19 -10.71 -13.45 -14.01
C SER A 19 -11.19 -14.86 -13.64
N ASP A 20 -11.42 -15.70 -14.65
CA ASP A 20 -11.73 -17.13 -14.49
C ASP A 20 -10.48 -17.97 -14.21
N ASN A 21 -9.44 -17.39 -13.62
CA ASN A 21 -8.24 -18.13 -13.27
C ASN A 21 -8.61 -19.31 -12.38
N ALA A 22 -8.26 -20.52 -12.86
CA ALA A 22 -8.51 -21.76 -12.16
C ALA A 22 -7.87 -21.70 -10.78
N HIS A 23 -8.59 -22.18 -9.76
CA HIS A 23 -8.07 -22.36 -8.42
C HIS A 23 -6.81 -23.25 -8.45
N MET A 24 -5.86 -23.02 -7.54
CA MET A 24 -4.60 -23.76 -7.47
C MET A 24 -4.82 -25.29 -7.48
N ASP A 25 -5.87 -25.76 -6.81
CA ASP A 25 -6.18 -27.18 -6.71
C ASP A 25 -6.57 -27.79 -8.06
N ASP A 26 -7.26 -27.04 -8.93
CA ASP A 26 -7.63 -27.47 -10.28
C ASP A 26 -6.40 -27.56 -11.20
N LEU A 27 -5.45 -26.61 -11.03
CA LEU A 27 -4.17 -26.62 -11.76
C LEU A 27 -3.26 -27.75 -11.28
N LEU A 28 -3.25 -28.07 -9.98
CA LEU A 28 -2.52 -29.19 -9.41
C LEU A 28 -3.14 -30.53 -9.87
N ALA A 29 -4.46 -30.67 -9.86
CA ALA A 29 -5.15 -31.85 -10.36
C ALA A 29 -4.87 -32.08 -11.85
N ALA A 30 -4.88 -31.04 -12.69
CA ALA A 30 -4.53 -31.11 -14.09
C ALA A 30 -3.06 -31.47 -14.33
N ARG A 31 -2.12 -30.98 -13.51
CA ARG A 31 -0.68 -31.34 -13.57
C ARG A 31 -0.41 -32.74 -13.05
N LEU A 32 -1.09 -33.18 -11.98
CA LEU A 32 -0.98 -34.56 -11.48
C LEU A 32 -1.52 -35.58 -12.49
N SER A 33 -2.64 -35.29 -13.16
CA SER A 33 -3.19 -36.15 -14.23
C SER A 33 -2.24 -36.24 -15.42
N ARG A 34 -1.58 -35.15 -15.85
CA ARG A 34 -0.57 -35.15 -16.91
C ARG A 34 0.71 -35.86 -16.51
N ARG A 35 1.15 -35.75 -15.24
CA ARG A 35 2.34 -36.45 -14.73
C ARG A 35 2.12 -37.96 -14.61
N LEU A 36 0.94 -38.39 -14.18
CA LEU A 36 0.54 -39.81 -14.17
C LEU A 36 0.43 -40.40 -15.57
N ALA A 37 -0.03 -39.62 -16.56
CA ALA A 37 -0.08 -40.06 -17.96
C ALA A 37 1.33 -40.16 -18.61
N LEU A 38 2.32 -39.40 -18.12
CA LEU A 38 3.71 -39.42 -18.61
C LEU A 38 4.61 -40.42 -17.85
N GLN A 39 4.21 -40.90 -16.66
CA GLN A 39 4.97 -41.88 -15.88
C GLN A 39 4.60 -43.35 -16.19
N GLY A 40 3.66 -43.58 -17.11
CA GLY A 40 3.29 -44.93 -17.60
C GLY A 40 4.27 -45.53 -18.61
N GLY A 41 5.39 -44.93 -18.91
CA GLY A 41 6.37 -45.47 -19.83
C GLY A 41 7.80 -45.11 -19.41
N ILE A 42 8.54 -46.13 -19.08
CA ILE A 42 9.97 -46.31 -18.95
C ILE A 42 10.41 -46.61 -17.49
N GLY A 43 10.79 -47.86 -17.36
CA GLY A 43 11.38 -48.43 -16.15
C GLY A 43 12.91 -48.29 -16.06
N VAL A 44 13.34 -48.29 -14.82
CA VAL A 44 14.60 -48.80 -14.26
C VAL A 44 15.94 -48.47 -14.94
N THR A 45 16.80 -47.74 -14.19
CA THR A 45 18.09 -48.28 -13.82
C THR A 45 18.74 -47.46 -12.68
N THR A 46 19.19 -48.21 -11.68
CA THR A 46 19.97 -47.86 -10.49
C THR A 46 21.41 -47.53 -10.86
N GLY A 47 22.08 -46.66 -10.08
CA GLY A 47 23.53 -46.45 -10.08
C GLY A 47 24.01 -45.57 -8.93
N LEU A 48 24.40 -46.20 -7.86
CA LEU A 48 25.23 -45.63 -6.77
C LEU A 48 26.62 -45.21 -7.31
N LEU A 49 27.16 -44.11 -6.77
CA LEU A 49 28.59 -44.03 -6.42
C LEU A 49 28.86 -42.97 -5.34
N LEU A 50 29.47 -43.45 -4.28
CA LEU A 50 30.06 -42.74 -3.13
C LEU A 50 31.49 -42.28 -3.46
N GLY A 51 31.95 -41.26 -2.75
CA GLY A 51 33.36 -40.90 -2.55
C GLY A 51 33.56 -39.38 -2.58
N GLY A 52 33.80 -38.65 -1.55
CA GLY A 52 34.77 -38.70 -0.48
C GLY A 52 35.94 -37.78 -0.75
N SER A 53 36.06 -36.68 -0.03
CA SER A 53 37.35 -36.25 0.57
C SER A 53 37.21 -34.86 1.21
N ALA A 54 37.40 -34.80 2.51
CA ALA A 54 37.61 -33.61 3.30
C ALA A 54 39.04 -33.10 3.13
N MET A 55 39.22 -31.79 3.02
CA MET A 55 40.47 -31.10 3.39
C MET A 55 40.17 -29.96 4.34
N ALA A 56 40.66 -30.08 5.52
CA ALA A 56 40.66 -29.06 6.56
C ALA A 56 41.74 -28.02 6.27
N ALA A 57 41.35 -26.74 6.23
CA ALA A 57 42.30 -25.64 6.39
C ALA A 57 42.01 -24.96 7.72
N GLN A 58 42.92 -25.13 8.68
CA GLN A 58 42.94 -24.37 9.94
C GLN A 58 43.39 -22.94 9.66
N GLY A 59 42.48 -21.99 9.81
CA GLY A 59 42.77 -20.57 9.92
C GLY A 59 42.46 -20.10 11.33
N GLN A 60 43.46 -19.57 12.02
CA GLN A 60 43.35 -19.06 13.39
C GLN A 60 42.28 -17.97 13.50
N ALA A 61 41.26 -18.21 14.31
CA ALA A 61 40.27 -17.22 14.70
C ALA A 61 40.86 -16.31 15.77
N SER A 62 41.08 -15.05 15.44
CA SER A 62 41.23 -13.97 16.41
C SER A 62 39.89 -13.74 17.11
N GLY A 63 39.83 -14.12 18.38
CA GLY A 63 38.64 -13.96 19.22
C GLY A 63 38.33 -12.51 19.55
N ALA A 64 37.55 -11.86 18.72
CA ALA A 64 36.76 -10.72 19.15
C ALA A 64 35.42 -11.29 19.65
N ALA A 65 35.18 -11.25 20.93
CA ALA A 65 33.92 -11.61 21.55
C ALA A 65 32.81 -10.72 20.94
N ARG A 66 32.01 -11.28 20.04
CA ARG A 66 30.79 -10.67 19.50
C ARG A 66 29.83 -10.54 20.66
N ALA A 67 29.73 -9.34 21.26
CA ALA A 67 28.72 -9.06 22.27
C ALA A 67 27.37 -9.54 21.71
N LYS A 68 26.71 -10.47 22.38
CA LYS A 68 25.35 -10.91 22.04
C LYS A 68 24.48 -9.67 22.07
N LYS A 69 24.00 -9.20 20.89
CA LYS A 69 23.03 -8.12 20.79
C LYS A 69 21.84 -8.54 21.68
N ALA A 70 21.50 -7.75 22.70
CA ALA A 70 20.37 -8.04 23.57
C ALA A 70 19.13 -8.24 22.70
N ALA A 71 18.32 -9.26 23.02
CA ALA A 71 17.07 -9.50 22.33
C ALA A 71 16.17 -8.26 22.49
N LEU A 72 15.51 -7.85 21.40
CA LEU A 72 14.52 -6.79 21.44
C LEU A 72 13.42 -7.15 22.45
N LYS A 73 12.99 -6.16 23.23
CA LYS A 73 11.85 -6.28 24.14
C LYS A 73 10.98 -5.03 24.01
N LEU A 74 9.66 -5.23 24.03
CA LEU A 74 8.70 -4.14 24.06
C LEU A 74 8.75 -3.45 25.43
N GLY A 75 9.17 -2.19 25.47
CA GLY A 75 9.43 -1.40 26.68
C GLY A 75 8.25 -0.56 27.16
N PHE A 76 7.00 -0.92 26.82
CA PHE A 76 5.80 -0.16 27.16
C PHE A 76 4.66 -1.09 27.56
N GLY A 77 3.66 -0.58 28.33
CA GLY A 77 2.41 -1.27 28.63
C GLY A 77 1.43 -1.14 27.45
N SER A 78 0.59 -2.17 27.23
CA SER A 78 -0.43 -2.12 26.20
C SER A 78 -1.45 -1.01 26.46
N VAL A 79 -1.86 -0.30 25.42
CA VAL A 79 -2.98 0.64 25.46
C VAL A 79 -4.31 -0.12 25.44
N ALA A 80 -5.25 0.28 26.30
CA ALA A 80 -6.58 -0.31 26.32
C ALA A 80 -7.39 0.03 25.07
N LYS A 81 -8.24 -0.89 24.62
CA LYS A 81 -9.25 -0.62 23.57
C LYS A 81 -10.19 0.51 24.03
N HIS A 82 -10.60 1.37 23.12
CA HIS A 82 -11.60 2.42 23.37
C HIS A 82 -12.22 2.95 22.07
N ARG A 83 -13.34 3.66 22.21
CA ARG A 83 -14.07 4.34 21.12
C ARG A 83 -14.16 5.86 21.33
N ASP A 84 -13.26 6.43 22.13
CA ASP A 84 -13.19 7.86 22.38
C ASP A 84 -12.63 8.61 21.17
N ASP A 85 -13.02 9.87 20.99
CA ASP A 85 -12.49 10.75 19.92
C ASP A 85 -11.15 11.37 20.32
N LYS A 86 -10.16 10.51 20.52
CA LYS A 86 -8.79 10.91 20.90
C LYS A 86 -7.78 9.82 20.53
N VAL A 87 -6.51 10.21 20.39
CA VAL A 87 -5.39 9.30 20.38
C VAL A 87 -4.97 8.95 21.80
N SER A 88 -4.81 7.66 22.09
CA SER A 88 -4.24 7.15 23.34
C SER A 88 -2.89 6.46 23.07
N LEU A 89 -1.91 6.76 23.94
CA LEU A 89 -0.54 6.23 23.91
C LEU A 89 -0.19 5.59 25.25
N PRO A 90 0.86 4.73 25.33
CA PRO A 90 1.34 4.20 26.58
C PRO A 90 1.86 5.28 27.53
N ALA A 91 1.85 5.03 28.83
CA ALA A 91 2.48 5.91 29.81
C ALA A 91 3.95 6.18 29.43
N GLY A 92 4.41 7.42 29.59
CA GLY A 92 5.76 7.86 29.22
C GLY A 92 5.92 8.26 27.75
N TYR A 93 4.84 8.28 26.96
CA TYR A 93 4.82 8.82 25.60
C TYR A 93 3.99 10.11 25.53
N GLN A 94 4.30 10.94 24.57
CA GLN A 94 3.56 12.16 24.25
C GLN A 94 3.45 12.34 22.75
N MET A 95 2.44 13.08 22.31
CA MET A 95 2.23 13.41 20.90
C MET A 95 1.97 14.91 20.72
N SER A 96 2.24 15.39 19.52
CA SER A 96 1.81 16.69 19.02
C SER A 96 1.42 16.58 17.55
N ILE A 97 0.57 17.49 17.07
CA ILE A 97 0.22 17.59 15.66
C ILE A 97 1.36 18.33 14.94
N LEU A 98 1.90 17.71 13.88
CA LEU A 98 2.89 18.34 13.00
C LEU A 98 2.22 19.30 12.01
N HIS A 99 1.23 18.80 11.31
CA HIS A 99 0.37 19.51 10.37
C HIS A 99 -0.91 18.72 10.12
N ALA A 100 -1.94 19.38 9.64
CA ALA A 100 -3.23 18.81 9.29
C ALA A 100 -3.72 19.38 7.95
N LEU A 101 -4.75 18.75 7.37
CA LEU A 101 -5.44 19.24 6.17
C LEU A 101 -5.64 20.76 6.22
N GLY A 102 -5.23 21.44 5.15
CA GLY A 102 -5.42 22.87 4.98
C GLY A 102 -4.38 23.76 5.68
N ASP A 103 -3.46 23.20 6.45
CA ASP A 103 -2.39 24.00 7.08
C ASP A 103 -1.44 24.57 6.03
N PRO A 104 -1.08 25.88 6.13
CA PRO A 104 -0.17 26.51 5.16
C PRO A 104 1.28 26.08 5.33
N MET A 105 1.99 25.82 4.23
CA MET A 105 3.38 25.44 4.21
C MET A 105 4.35 26.64 4.12
N HIS A 106 3.87 27.83 3.80
CA HIS A 106 4.68 29.01 3.59
C HIS A 106 4.27 30.17 4.50
N TRP A 107 5.20 31.11 4.72
CA TRP A 107 4.91 32.34 5.43
C TRP A 107 4.02 33.24 4.56
N GLY A 108 3.07 33.94 5.19
CA GLY A 108 2.14 34.86 4.50
C GLY A 108 0.87 34.20 3.98
N ASP A 109 0.81 32.87 3.92
CA ASP A 109 -0.44 32.17 3.66
C ASP A 109 -1.34 32.21 4.89
N GLU A 110 -2.64 32.42 4.70
CA GLU A 110 -3.64 32.42 5.78
C GLU A 110 -3.71 31.08 6.50
N SER A 111 -3.95 31.11 7.80
CA SER A 111 -4.26 29.90 8.56
C SER A 111 -5.55 29.26 8.06
N TRP A 112 -5.70 27.95 8.28
CA TRP A 112 -6.96 27.26 7.98
C TRP A 112 -8.13 27.88 8.72
N LYS A 113 -9.24 28.16 8.02
CA LYS A 113 -10.37 28.95 8.53
C LYS A 113 -11.38 28.10 9.33
N GLY A 114 -11.34 26.79 9.17
CA GLY A 114 -12.23 25.88 9.90
C GLY A 114 -13.58 25.65 9.26
N ASP A 115 -13.86 26.27 8.12
CA ASP A 115 -15.15 26.23 7.44
C ASP A 115 -15.09 25.76 5.97
N GLY A 116 -13.87 25.47 5.46
CA GLY A 116 -13.65 25.04 4.08
C GLY A 116 -13.76 26.19 3.05
N SER A 117 -13.71 27.45 3.46
CA SER A 117 -13.86 28.62 2.57
C SER A 117 -12.56 29.05 1.89
N GLU A 118 -11.44 28.35 2.10
CA GLU A 118 -10.18 28.60 1.40
C GLU A 118 -10.36 28.46 -0.11
N SER A 119 -9.62 29.27 -0.89
CA SER A 119 -9.64 29.18 -2.36
C SER A 119 -9.03 27.87 -2.86
N ALA A 120 -9.49 27.38 -4.00
CA ALA A 120 -8.95 26.17 -4.63
C ALA A 120 -7.44 26.28 -4.88
N ASP A 121 -6.97 27.38 -5.50
CA ASP A 121 -5.56 27.62 -5.79
C ASP A 121 -4.66 27.57 -4.55
N SER A 122 -5.17 27.96 -3.36
CA SER A 122 -4.38 27.93 -2.13
C SER A 122 -3.91 26.52 -1.74
N TYR A 123 -4.61 25.46 -2.19
CA TYR A 123 -4.24 24.06 -1.92
C TYR A 123 -2.99 23.59 -2.69
N ASN A 124 -2.50 24.38 -3.64
CA ASN A 124 -1.15 24.19 -4.19
C ASN A 124 -0.03 24.51 -3.17
N ARG A 125 -0.36 25.15 -2.05
CA ARG A 125 0.58 25.56 -1.00
C ARG A 125 0.12 25.17 0.42
N ARG A 126 -0.92 24.35 0.52
CA ARG A 126 -1.45 23.82 1.78
C ARG A 126 -1.26 22.32 1.85
N ILE A 127 -1.23 21.79 3.04
CA ILE A 127 -1.29 20.34 3.30
C ILE A 127 -2.61 19.79 2.73
N GLY A 128 -2.54 18.66 2.04
CA GLY A 128 -3.68 17.98 1.43
C GLY A 128 -4.54 17.20 2.40
N ASP A 129 -5.55 16.49 1.90
CA ASP A 129 -6.44 15.62 2.67
C ASP A 129 -5.95 14.16 2.67
N GLY A 130 -6.62 13.25 3.40
CA GLY A 130 -6.33 11.82 3.40
C GLY A 130 -4.85 11.52 3.61
N HIS A 131 -4.29 11.91 4.78
CA HIS A 131 -2.87 11.66 5.08
C HIS A 131 -2.61 10.16 5.14
N ASP A 132 -1.63 9.68 4.35
CA ASP A 132 -1.33 8.28 4.22
C ASP A 132 0.18 8.00 4.23
N GLY A 133 0.68 7.13 3.36
CA GLY A 133 2.09 6.76 3.28
C GLY A 133 3.06 7.92 3.47
N MET A 134 4.13 7.71 4.22
CA MET A 134 5.12 8.75 4.48
C MET A 134 6.53 8.20 4.65
N TYR A 135 7.53 9.05 4.42
CA TYR A 135 8.91 8.73 4.75
C TYR A 135 9.71 9.97 5.17
N PHE A 136 10.58 9.77 6.16
CA PHE A 136 11.50 10.81 6.65
C PHE A 136 12.89 10.64 6.02
N PHE A 137 13.33 11.64 5.26
CA PHE A 137 14.67 11.70 4.70
C PHE A 137 15.52 12.70 5.49
N GLY A 138 16.57 12.24 6.15
CA GLY A 138 17.49 13.13 6.86
C GLY A 138 18.10 14.16 5.91
N LEU A 139 18.08 15.45 6.32
CA LEU A 139 18.59 16.58 5.52
C LEU A 139 19.97 17.00 6.05
N GLY A 140 21.01 16.67 5.28
CA GLY A 140 22.38 17.04 5.57
C GLY A 140 22.69 18.53 5.32
N GLU A 141 23.83 18.99 5.79
CA GLU A 141 24.30 20.39 5.70
C GLU A 141 24.32 20.93 4.25
N ALA A 142 24.71 20.09 3.29
CA ALA A 142 24.75 20.44 1.87
C ALA A 142 23.38 20.43 1.16
N GLY A 143 22.28 20.23 1.89
CA GLY A 143 20.96 20.08 1.30
C GLY A 143 20.76 18.75 0.56
N LYS A 144 21.50 17.71 0.93
CA LYS A 144 21.46 16.37 0.36
C LYS A 144 20.96 15.34 1.37
N PHE A 145 20.60 14.17 0.91
CA PHE A 145 20.21 13.05 1.76
C PHE A 145 21.35 12.63 2.70
N ASP A 146 21.03 12.51 3.97
CA ASP A 146 21.89 11.95 5.01
C ASP A 146 21.10 10.92 5.83
N ALA A 147 21.33 9.65 5.55
CA ALA A 147 20.61 8.53 6.18
C ALA A 147 20.81 8.44 7.71
N LYS A 148 21.71 9.22 8.31
CA LYS A 148 21.98 9.24 9.76
C LYS A 148 21.40 10.46 10.47
N ARG A 149 20.97 11.47 9.71
CA ARG A 149 20.45 12.72 10.28
C ARG A 149 19.06 12.51 10.87
N SER A 150 18.88 12.87 12.13
CA SER A 150 17.64 12.65 12.88
C SER A 150 16.97 13.90 13.42
N ASP A 151 17.68 15.03 13.46
CA ASP A 151 17.19 16.30 14.04
C ASP A 151 16.62 17.25 12.98
N ARG A 152 16.82 16.96 11.69
CA ARG A 152 16.33 17.73 10.55
C ARG A 152 16.16 16.83 9.35
N GLY A 153 15.05 16.96 8.62
CA GLY A 153 14.79 16.14 7.47
C GLY A 153 13.73 16.71 6.55
N LEU A 154 13.48 16.00 5.44
CA LEU A 154 12.35 16.22 4.57
C LEU A 154 11.36 15.07 4.83
N LEU A 155 10.13 15.42 5.19
CA LEU A 155 9.04 14.49 5.35
C LEU A 155 8.18 14.55 4.08
N CYS A 156 8.06 13.43 3.37
CA CYS A 156 7.11 13.24 2.28
C CYS A 156 5.88 12.58 2.86
N VAL A 157 4.68 13.10 2.54
CA VAL A 157 3.40 12.57 3.02
C VAL A 157 2.44 12.48 1.86
N ASN A 158 1.85 11.33 1.65
CA ASN A 158 0.78 11.10 0.69
C ASN A 158 -0.53 11.76 1.14
N HIS A 159 -1.34 12.16 0.16
CA HIS A 159 -2.69 12.66 0.30
C HIS A 159 -3.59 11.90 -0.65
N GLU A 160 -4.18 10.83 -0.16
CA GLU A 160 -4.81 9.81 -0.97
C GLU A 160 -6.09 10.31 -1.62
N TYR A 161 -7.05 10.77 -0.83
CA TYR A 161 -8.35 11.19 -1.33
C TYR A 161 -8.98 12.30 -0.49
N VAL A 162 -10.11 12.83 -0.97
CA VAL A 162 -10.91 13.80 -0.22
C VAL A 162 -11.89 13.02 0.64
N VAL A 163 -11.54 12.82 1.88
CA VAL A 163 -12.31 12.04 2.84
C VAL A 163 -13.57 12.78 3.27
N ALA A 164 -13.38 14.01 3.69
CA ALA A 164 -14.41 14.79 4.33
C ALA A 164 -14.75 16.02 3.48
N PRO A 165 -15.68 15.92 2.52
CA PRO A 165 -16.05 17.05 1.67
C PRO A 165 -16.44 18.30 2.47
N TYR A 166 -16.98 18.13 3.68
CA TYR A 166 -17.30 19.24 4.59
C TYR A 166 -16.04 19.91 5.20
N ALA A 167 -14.88 19.24 5.20
CA ALA A 167 -13.63 19.88 5.65
C ALA A 167 -13.04 20.79 4.56
N LEU A 168 -13.26 20.45 3.28
CA LEU A 168 -12.81 21.22 2.11
C LEU A 168 -13.82 22.25 1.62
N HIS A 169 -15.12 22.01 1.79
CA HIS A 169 -16.18 22.83 1.22
C HIS A 169 -17.13 23.34 2.32
N PRO A 170 -17.54 24.63 2.30
CA PRO A 170 -18.38 25.21 3.37
C PRO A 170 -19.67 24.45 3.64
N ASN A 171 -20.31 23.96 2.59
CA ASN A 171 -21.60 23.24 2.66
C ASN A 171 -21.48 21.77 2.27
N GLY A 172 -20.27 21.19 2.34
CA GLY A 172 -19.98 19.89 1.77
C GLY A 172 -19.96 19.91 0.24
N LYS A 173 -19.92 18.75 -0.38
CA LYS A 173 -19.93 18.58 -1.83
C LYS A 173 -21.29 19.00 -2.38
N THR A 174 -21.32 19.92 -3.36
CA THR A 174 -22.56 20.33 -4.03
C THR A 174 -23.23 19.15 -4.72
N ALA A 175 -24.49 18.91 -4.43
CA ALA A 175 -25.30 17.90 -5.09
C ALA A 175 -25.74 18.37 -6.48
N GLY A 176 -25.84 17.44 -7.44
CA GLY A 176 -26.33 17.72 -8.80
C GLY A 176 -25.70 16.84 -9.85
N ALA A 177 -26.18 17.00 -11.10
CA ALA A 177 -25.64 16.26 -12.24
C ALA A 177 -24.28 16.80 -12.73
N ALA A 178 -23.99 18.07 -12.48
CA ALA A 178 -22.73 18.73 -12.78
C ALA A 178 -22.09 19.22 -11.47
N ARG A 179 -20.77 19.04 -11.36
CA ARG A 179 -19.97 19.52 -10.23
C ARG A 179 -19.63 21.00 -10.39
N VAL A 180 -19.46 21.69 -9.28
CA VAL A 180 -18.96 23.07 -9.27
C VAL A 180 -17.44 23.05 -9.54
N ALA A 181 -16.99 23.80 -10.57
CA ALA A 181 -15.59 23.77 -11.02
C ALA A 181 -14.58 24.11 -9.91
N SER A 182 -14.87 25.13 -9.07
CA SER A 182 -13.98 25.50 -7.96
C SER A 182 -13.90 24.46 -6.84
N GLU A 183 -14.95 23.66 -6.64
CA GLU A 183 -14.91 22.53 -5.70
C GLU A 183 -14.00 21.42 -6.24
N VAL A 184 -14.20 21.04 -7.53
CA VAL A 184 -13.39 20.00 -8.16
C VAL A 184 -11.92 20.42 -8.29
N GLU A 185 -11.64 21.67 -8.61
CA GLU A 185 -10.29 22.20 -8.63
C GLU A 185 -9.62 22.07 -7.25
N LYS A 186 -10.34 22.40 -6.18
CA LYS A 186 -9.84 22.26 -4.81
C LYS A 186 -9.59 20.79 -4.45
N GLU A 187 -10.48 19.88 -4.81
CA GLU A 187 -10.29 18.45 -4.63
C GLU A 187 -9.06 17.94 -5.38
N ILE A 188 -8.87 18.32 -6.65
CA ILE A 188 -7.69 17.99 -7.47
C ILE A 188 -6.38 18.43 -6.78
N TYR A 189 -6.37 19.62 -6.16
CA TYR A 189 -5.18 20.13 -5.48
C TYR A 189 -5.02 19.57 -4.05
N ALA A 190 -6.07 19.04 -3.44
CA ALA A 190 -5.99 18.41 -2.13
C ALA A 190 -5.36 17.00 -2.18
N HIS A 191 -5.41 16.32 -3.33
CA HIS A 191 -4.75 15.02 -3.55
C HIS A 191 -3.24 15.15 -3.79
N GLY A 192 -2.52 14.02 -3.72
CA GLY A 192 -1.13 13.87 -4.17
C GLY A 192 -0.13 13.77 -3.03
N VAL A 193 0.93 14.57 -3.01
CA VAL A 193 2.03 14.48 -2.06
C VAL A 193 2.44 15.86 -1.53
N SER A 194 2.70 15.95 -0.23
CA SER A 194 3.43 17.08 0.38
C SER A 194 4.88 16.69 0.63
N VAL A 195 5.82 17.58 0.30
CA VAL A 195 7.19 17.54 0.79
C VAL A 195 7.35 18.71 1.73
N VAL A 196 7.73 18.47 3.00
CA VAL A 196 7.93 19.51 3.99
C VAL A 196 9.24 19.30 4.74
N GLU A 197 9.96 20.39 5.00
CA GLU A 197 11.11 20.35 5.90
C GLU A 197 10.63 20.32 7.34
N VAL A 198 11.16 19.37 8.11
CA VAL A 198 10.92 19.23 9.54
C VAL A 198 12.22 19.36 10.34
N LYS A 199 12.13 19.95 11.52
CA LYS A 199 13.27 20.16 12.39
C LYS A 199 12.88 19.97 13.85
N ARG A 200 13.78 19.35 14.62
CA ARG A 200 13.63 19.19 16.05
C ARG A 200 13.58 20.57 16.74
N ASP A 201 12.67 20.75 17.66
CA ASP A 201 12.54 21.99 18.42
C ASP A 201 13.76 22.25 19.32
N ALA A 202 13.92 23.49 19.75
CA ALA A 202 15.09 23.90 20.58
C ALA A 202 15.11 23.20 21.94
N LYS A 203 13.99 22.66 22.41
CA LYS A 203 13.88 21.91 23.67
C LYS A 203 14.12 20.42 23.49
N GLY A 204 14.26 19.95 22.23
CA GLY A 204 14.48 18.55 21.90
C GLY A 204 13.26 17.63 22.13
N ALA A 205 12.09 18.22 22.41
CA ALA A 205 10.89 17.49 22.83
C ALA A 205 9.97 17.09 21.68
N GLY A 206 10.18 17.58 20.45
CA GLY A 206 9.34 17.31 19.29
C GLY A 206 9.97 17.72 17.98
N MET A 207 9.23 17.51 16.89
CA MET A 207 9.53 17.99 15.55
C MET A 207 8.49 19.01 15.13
N GLY A 208 8.93 20.08 14.44
CA GLY A 208 8.07 21.09 13.85
C GLY A 208 8.33 21.26 12.36
N MET A 209 7.31 21.63 11.60
CA MET A 209 7.43 21.99 10.19
C MET A 209 8.14 23.34 10.04
N VAL A 210 9.14 23.42 9.17
CA VAL A 210 9.87 24.67 8.84
C VAL A 210 9.08 25.38 7.75
N ARG A 211 8.19 26.30 8.13
CA ARG A 211 7.41 27.09 7.16
C ARG A 211 8.32 27.94 6.27
N GLY A 212 8.01 27.97 4.97
CA GLY A 212 8.77 28.74 3.99
C GLY A 212 10.12 28.13 3.61
N SER A 213 10.40 26.88 4.00
CA SER A 213 11.55 26.17 3.46
C SER A 213 11.46 26.07 1.94
N ARG A 214 12.60 26.20 1.25
CA ARG A 214 12.70 26.05 -0.20
C ARG A 214 12.31 24.66 -0.69
N PHE A 215 12.30 23.66 0.19
CA PHE A 215 11.94 22.27 -0.13
C PHE A 215 10.43 22.03 -0.05
N ASN A 216 9.70 22.92 0.66
CA ASN A 216 8.25 22.75 0.82
C ASN A 216 7.54 22.90 -0.50
N ARG A 217 6.82 21.84 -0.92
CA ARG A 217 6.05 21.84 -2.16
C ARG A 217 4.93 20.84 -2.15
N ARG A 218 3.98 21.06 -3.05
CA ARG A 218 2.91 20.11 -3.37
C ARG A 218 3.16 19.48 -4.73
N ILE A 219 2.92 18.19 -4.81
CA ILE A 219 2.74 17.41 -6.04
C ILE A 219 1.27 16.98 -6.03
N THR A 220 0.49 17.41 -7.03
CA THR A 220 -0.97 17.24 -7.04
C THR A 220 -1.43 16.46 -8.26
N SER A 221 -2.73 16.14 -8.32
CA SER A 221 -3.32 15.52 -9.52
C SER A 221 -3.18 16.39 -10.80
N ALA A 222 -2.78 17.66 -10.70
CA ALA A 222 -2.51 18.54 -11.84
C ALA A 222 -1.02 18.64 -12.24
N THR A 223 -0.10 18.13 -11.42
CA THR A 223 1.35 18.25 -11.66
C THR A 223 1.78 17.45 -12.88
N THR A 224 2.59 18.04 -13.76
CA THR A 224 3.18 17.33 -14.91
C THR A 224 4.18 16.27 -14.43
N MET A 225 4.12 15.09 -15.04
CA MET A 225 5.00 13.95 -14.76
C MET A 225 5.56 13.36 -16.04
N ALA A 226 6.78 12.84 -15.98
CA ALA A 226 7.38 12.09 -17.07
C ALA A 226 7.06 10.61 -16.97
N PHE A 227 6.98 9.90 -18.10
CA PHE A 227 7.07 8.44 -18.14
C PHE A 227 8.52 7.98 -18.32
N ALA A 228 8.87 6.86 -17.71
CA ALA A 228 10.14 6.16 -17.88
C ALA A 228 9.91 4.65 -17.97
N GLY A 229 10.92 3.91 -18.44
CA GLY A 229 10.81 2.48 -18.69
C GLY A 229 10.04 2.14 -19.97
N PRO A 230 9.60 0.86 -20.15
CA PRO A 230 9.06 0.36 -21.43
C PRO A 230 7.77 1.04 -21.92
N VAL A 231 6.99 1.65 -21.02
CA VAL A 231 5.70 2.27 -21.38
C VAL A 231 5.88 3.68 -21.96
N LYS A 232 7.03 4.31 -21.73
CA LYS A 232 7.35 5.64 -22.26
C LYS A 232 7.22 5.68 -23.78
N GLY A 233 6.34 6.54 -24.30
CA GLY A 233 6.08 6.70 -25.73
C GLY A 233 5.16 5.65 -26.36
N SER A 234 4.60 4.72 -25.56
CA SER A 234 3.63 3.75 -26.05
C SER A 234 2.33 4.43 -26.51
N GLU A 235 1.73 3.93 -27.58
CA GLU A 235 0.43 4.39 -28.06
C GLU A 235 -0.67 4.24 -27.01
N LEU A 236 -0.52 3.27 -26.09
CA LEU A 236 -1.48 2.99 -25.02
C LEU A 236 -1.54 4.06 -23.92
N VAL A 237 -0.59 5.01 -23.88
CA VAL A 237 -0.57 6.13 -22.93
C VAL A 237 -0.61 7.50 -23.61
N GLN A 238 -0.82 7.54 -24.92
CA GLN A 238 -1.06 8.79 -25.66
C GLN A 238 -2.39 9.40 -25.25
N THR A 239 -2.38 10.71 -25.02
CA THR A 239 -3.56 11.50 -24.67
C THR A 239 -3.46 12.88 -25.35
N ARG A 240 -4.54 13.65 -25.34
CA ARG A 240 -4.53 15.04 -25.83
C ARG A 240 -3.45 15.91 -25.15
N PHE A 241 -3.12 15.64 -23.89
CA PHE A 241 -2.05 16.32 -23.18
C PHE A 241 -0.65 15.93 -23.65
N SER A 242 -0.45 14.70 -24.05
CA SER A 242 0.83 14.15 -24.53
C SER A 242 0.57 13.19 -25.71
N PRO A 243 0.42 13.74 -26.94
CA PRO A 243 0.20 12.90 -28.13
C PRO A 243 1.37 11.97 -28.46
N ASP A 244 2.54 12.23 -27.89
CA ASP A 244 3.75 11.41 -27.98
C ASP A 244 3.87 10.35 -26.89
N GLY A 245 2.95 10.33 -25.90
CA GLY A 245 2.98 9.39 -24.78
C GLY A 245 4.17 9.53 -23.82
N MET A 246 4.86 10.67 -23.83
CA MET A 246 6.07 10.89 -23.02
C MET A 246 5.78 11.43 -21.63
N LYS A 247 4.60 12.04 -21.43
CA LYS A 247 4.22 12.76 -20.22
C LYS A 247 2.76 12.47 -19.86
N THR A 248 2.42 12.77 -18.62
CA THR A 248 1.03 12.82 -18.14
C THR A 248 0.88 13.92 -17.10
N ARG A 249 -0.33 14.13 -16.60
CA ARG A 249 -0.58 15.00 -15.45
C ARG A 249 -1.16 14.18 -14.32
N GLY A 250 -0.57 14.38 -13.16
CA GLY A 250 -1.08 13.88 -11.92
C GLY A 250 -0.52 12.57 -11.50
N THR A 251 -0.49 12.52 -10.24
CA THR A 251 -0.63 11.36 -9.39
C THR A 251 -1.93 11.52 -8.62
N ASN A 252 -2.58 10.43 -8.30
CA ASN A 252 -3.88 10.45 -7.63
C ASN A 252 -4.08 9.17 -6.82
N ASN A 253 -4.88 9.24 -5.77
CA ASN A 253 -5.08 8.16 -4.82
C ASN A 253 -3.73 7.56 -4.38
N ASN A 254 -2.91 8.44 -3.81
CA ASN A 254 -1.59 8.08 -3.32
C ASN A 254 -1.73 7.48 -1.92
N CYS A 255 -1.83 6.16 -1.83
CA CYS A 255 -1.96 5.42 -0.59
C CYS A 255 -0.57 5.16 0.04
N ALA A 256 -0.11 3.93 0.08
CA ALA A 256 1.18 3.61 0.65
C ALA A 256 2.39 4.16 -0.14
N ASN A 257 3.57 3.95 0.36
CA ASN A 257 4.78 4.49 -0.20
C ASN A 257 5.92 3.48 -0.28
N GLY A 258 7.02 3.94 -0.79
CA GLY A 258 8.34 3.34 -0.70
C GLY A 258 9.40 4.43 -0.61
N TYR A 259 10.64 4.00 -0.51
CA TYR A 259 11.80 4.88 -0.51
C TYR A 259 12.97 4.19 -1.22
N THR A 260 13.96 4.95 -1.63
CA THR A 260 15.10 4.40 -2.35
C THR A 260 16.40 4.61 -1.59
N PRO A 261 17.40 3.73 -1.78
CA PRO A 261 18.70 3.93 -1.16
C PRO A 261 19.46 5.15 -1.69
N TRP A 262 19.02 5.73 -2.82
CA TRP A 262 19.58 6.96 -3.37
C TRP A 262 18.84 8.24 -2.97
N GLY A 263 17.88 8.15 -2.02
CA GLY A 263 17.27 9.31 -1.38
C GLY A 263 16.04 9.86 -2.10
N THR A 264 15.33 9.08 -2.89
CA THR A 264 14.05 9.49 -3.50
C THR A 264 12.86 8.80 -2.84
N TYR A 265 11.71 9.45 -2.89
CA TYR A 265 10.44 8.96 -2.40
C TYR A 265 9.67 8.25 -3.54
N LEU A 266 9.05 7.14 -3.23
CA LEU A 266 8.16 6.42 -4.13
C LEU A 266 6.75 6.56 -3.60
N THR A 267 5.87 7.26 -4.30
CA THR A 267 4.45 7.30 -3.99
C THR A 267 3.71 6.34 -4.90
N CYS A 268 2.67 5.70 -4.39
CA CYS A 268 1.99 4.58 -5.03
C CYS A 268 0.56 4.96 -5.34
N GLU A 269 0.15 4.79 -6.61
CA GLU A 269 -1.20 5.10 -7.08
C GLU A 269 -2.07 3.85 -6.90
N GLU A 270 -3.05 3.91 -6.01
CA GLU A 270 -3.89 2.79 -5.64
C GLU A 270 -5.30 2.91 -6.27
N ASN A 271 -6.26 3.53 -5.63
CA ASN A 271 -7.67 3.62 -6.05
C ASN A 271 -7.94 4.60 -7.21
N TYR A 272 -6.97 4.82 -8.10
CA TYR A 272 -7.01 5.81 -9.19
C TYR A 272 -8.20 5.68 -10.14
N THR A 273 -8.85 4.51 -10.20
CA THR A 273 -10.05 4.30 -11.03
C THR A 273 -11.23 5.13 -10.53
N ASN A 274 -11.25 5.51 -9.26
CA ASN A 274 -12.40 6.20 -8.64
C ASN A 274 -12.65 7.60 -9.21
N VAL A 275 -11.63 8.27 -9.71
CA VAL A 275 -11.78 9.62 -10.31
C VAL A 275 -12.10 9.61 -11.80
N ILE A 276 -12.11 8.44 -12.46
CA ILE A 276 -12.24 8.33 -13.92
C ILE A 276 -13.62 7.82 -14.31
N SER A 277 -14.32 8.56 -15.16
CA SER A 277 -15.57 8.16 -15.82
C SER A 277 -15.31 7.57 -17.20
N ARG A 278 -16.28 6.80 -17.70
CA ARG A 278 -16.33 6.31 -19.09
C ARG A 278 -17.75 6.43 -19.61
N ALA A 279 -17.95 7.09 -20.75
CA ALA A 279 -19.28 7.32 -21.29
C ALA A 279 -19.97 6.03 -21.73
N ALA A 280 -21.29 5.97 -21.62
CA ALA A 280 -22.08 4.86 -22.12
C ALA A 280 -22.01 4.77 -23.65
N GLY A 281 -21.92 3.56 -24.20
CA GLY A 281 -21.77 3.30 -25.63
C GLY A 281 -20.34 3.43 -26.16
N ASP A 282 -19.35 3.61 -25.29
CA ASP A 282 -17.94 3.71 -25.67
C ASP A 282 -17.37 2.37 -26.18
N ASP A 283 -17.90 1.21 -25.70
CA ASP A 283 -17.50 -0.12 -26.18
C ASP A 283 -17.65 -0.26 -27.71
N ALA A 284 -18.65 0.38 -28.32
CA ALA A 284 -18.86 0.34 -29.76
C ALA A 284 -17.76 1.02 -30.59
N LYS A 285 -16.91 1.80 -29.93
CA LYS A 285 -15.78 2.53 -30.55
C LYS A 285 -14.41 1.90 -30.26
N ARG A 286 -14.40 0.75 -29.55
CA ARG A 286 -13.17 0.09 -29.10
C ARG A 286 -13.04 -1.31 -29.67
N SER A 287 -11.82 -1.77 -29.80
CA SER A 287 -11.52 -3.17 -30.10
C SER A 287 -11.90 -4.09 -28.92
N ALA A 288 -12.14 -5.36 -29.21
CA ALA A 288 -12.39 -6.39 -28.18
C ALA A 288 -11.20 -6.48 -27.18
N LYS A 289 -9.97 -6.26 -27.66
CA LYS A 289 -8.77 -6.24 -26.82
C LYS A 289 -8.79 -5.10 -25.82
N GLU A 290 -9.10 -3.87 -26.24
CA GLU A 290 -9.21 -2.71 -25.35
C GLU A 290 -10.32 -2.89 -24.31
N ILE A 291 -11.48 -3.42 -24.74
CA ILE A 291 -12.62 -3.73 -23.85
C ILE A 291 -12.21 -4.74 -22.79
N THR A 292 -11.45 -5.78 -23.14
CA THR A 292 -10.95 -6.78 -22.19
C THR A 292 -10.02 -6.13 -21.18
N GLY A 293 -9.06 -5.31 -21.64
CA GLY A 293 -8.16 -4.56 -20.74
C GLY A 293 -8.91 -3.66 -19.79
N LEU A 294 -9.85 -2.87 -20.28
CA LEU A 294 -10.63 -1.93 -19.45
C LEU A 294 -11.50 -2.68 -18.42
N LYS A 295 -12.22 -3.73 -18.85
CA LYS A 295 -13.08 -4.51 -17.94
C LYS A 295 -12.29 -5.17 -16.82
N ARG A 296 -11.07 -5.66 -17.09
CA ARG A 296 -10.23 -6.28 -16.05
C ARG A 296 -9.89 -5.34 -14.88
N TYR A 297 -9.96 -4.05 -15.12
CA TYR A 297 -9.74 -3.01 -14.10
C TYR A 297 -11.03 -2.27 -13.70
N GLY A 298 -12.19 -2.85 -13.94
CA GLY A 298 -13.47 -2.26 -13.53
C GLY A 298 -13.94 -1.06 -14.38
N MET A 299 -13.24 -0.73 -15.47
CA MET A 299 -13.61 0.37 -16.38
C MET A 299 -14.67 -0.07 -17.40
N THR A 300 -15.84 -0.43 -16.91
CA THR A 300 -16.96 -0.89 -17.74
C THR A 300 -17.59 0.23 -18.55
N ASP A 301 -18.30 -0.11 -19.63
CA ASP A 301 -19.07 0.84 -20.44
C ASP A 301 -20.10 1.59 -19.58
N GLY A 302 -20.14 2.90 -19.68
CA GLY A 302 -21.05 3.74 -18.90
C GLY A 302 -20.68 3.96 -17.42
N ARG A 303 -19.45 3.57 -16.98
CA ARG A 303 -18.97 3.79 -15.61
C ARG A 303 -18.95 5.27 -15.26
N LYS A 304 -19.55 5.62 -14.14
CA LYS A 304 -19.50 6.97 -13.56
C LYS A 304 -18.56 6.99 -12.37
N SER A 305 -17.64 7.93 -12.37
CA SER A 305 -16.82 8.23 -11.20
C SER A 305 -17.71 8.71 -10.03
N PRO A 306 -17.52 8.26 -8.79
CA PRO A 306 -18.18 8.84 -7.63
C PRO A 306 -17.80 10.32 -7.39
N TYR A 307 -16.63 10.74 -7.90
CA TYR A 307 -16.16 12.13 -7.83
C TYR A 307 -16.80 13.04 -8.86
N LEU A 308 -17.18 12.51 -10.03
CA LEU A 308 -17.79 13.25 -11.14
C LEU A 308 -16.97 14.47 -11.59
N TRP A 309 -15.65 14.40 -11.51
CA TRP A 309 -14.77 15.53 -11.88
C TRP A 309 -14.88 15.91 -13.35
N ASP A 310 -15.17 14.94 -14.20
CA ASP A 310 -15.41 15.14 -15.64
C ASP A 310 -16.66 15.97 -15.96
N THR A 311 -17.53 16.24 -14.97
CA THR A 311 -18.76 17.03 -15.15
C THR A 311 -18.60 18.50 -14.77
N ALA A 312 -17.44 18.91 -14.24
CA ALA A 312 -17.22 20.27 -13.70
C ALA A 312 -16.99 21.32 -14.79
N GLY A 313 -16.67 20.91 -16.03
CA GLY A 313 -16.43 21.83 -17.15
C GLY A 313 -15.76 21.15 -18.33
N SER A 314 -15.57 21.93 -19.41
CA SER A 314 -14.91 21.49 -20.65
C SER A 314 -13.40 21.71 -20.66
N ASP A 315 -12.87 22.45 -19.69
CA ASP A 315 -11.45 22.70 -19.57
C ASP A 315 -10.67 21.41 -19.34
N ASP A 316 -9.44 21.40 -19.78
CA ASP A 316 -8.56 20.23 -19.76
C ASP A 316 -8.34 19.66 -18.34
N LEU A 317 -8.43 20.52 -17.32
CA LEU A 317 -8.35 20.11 -15.91
C LEU A 317 -9.47 19.14 -15.51
N PHE A 318 -10.66 19.28 -16.12
CA PHE A 318 -11.86 18.50 -15.80
C PHE A 318 -12.14 17.44 -16.88
N ALA A 319 -12.11 17.80 -18.16
CA ALA A 319 -12.46 16.93 -19.27
C ALA A 319 -11.61 15.65 -19.35
N ARG A 320 -10.37 15.71 -18.86
CA ARG A 320 -9.43 14.57 -18.86
C ARG A 320 -9.87 13.38 -18.02
N TRP A 321 -10.80 13.58 -17.09
CA TRP A 321 -11.28 12.51 -16.21
C TRP A 321 -12.37 11.64 -16.86
N ASN A 322 -12.59 11.82 -18.17
CA ASN A 322 -13.45 10.95 -18.97
C ASN A 322 -12.63 10.20 -20.03
N SER A 323 -12.59 8.88 -19.91
CA SER A 323 -11.80 8.01 -20.79
C SER A 323 -12.51 7.61 -22.10
N ALA A 324 -13.63 8.25 -22.45
CA ALA A 324 -14.37 7.94 -23.68
C ALA A 324 -13.61 8.34 -24.95
N VAL A 325 -13.82 7.56 -26.01
CA VAL A 325 -13.35 7.87 -27.38
C VAL A 325 -14.21 8.97 -27.99
N THR A 326 -13.63 10.16 -28.18
CA THR A 326 -14.31 11.35 -28.73
C THR A 326 -13.61 11.93 -29.94
N GLY A 327 -12.31 11.70 -30.12
CA GLY A 327 -11.48 12.15 -31.23
C GLY A 327 -11.16 11.05 -32.23
N ALA A 328 -10.48 11.40 -33.33
CA ALA A 328 -10.04 10.45 -34.35
C ALA A 328 -8.89 9.56 -33.84
N THR A 329 -7.92 10.17 -33.14
CA THR A 329 -6.74 9.50 -32.58
C THR A 329 -6.68 9.62 -31.06
N ALA A 330 -5.83 8.87 -30.41
CA ALA A 330 -5.59 8.98 -28.97
C ALA A 330 -5.00 10.36 -28.58
N GLY A 331 -4.31 11.04 -29.49
CA GLY A 331 -3.82 12.40 -29.30
C GLY A 331 -4.91 13.48 -29.35
N ASP A 332 -6.14 13.15 -29.73
CA ASP A 332 -7.25 14.12 -29.84
C ASP A 332 -8.15 14.10 -28.58
N ASP A 333 -8.05 13.07 -27.74
CA ASP A 333 -8.91 12.90 -26.55
C ASP A 333 -8.16 12.29 -25.36
N TYR A 334 -8.89 11.84 -24.36
CA TYR A 334 -8.39 11.23 -23.14
C TYR A 334 -8.72 9.74 -23.02
N ARG A 335 -8.97 9.03 -24.16
CA ARG A 335 -9.33 7.60 -24.14
C ARG A 335 -8.37 6.71 -23.37
N ASN A 336 -7.10 7.10 -23.28
CA ASN A 336 -6.03 6.37 -22.58
C ASN A 336 -5.67 6.97 -21.21
N ILE A 337 -6.41 7.98 -20.70
CA ILE A 337 -6.10 8.61 -19.40
C ILE A 337 -6.01 7.57 -18.29
N PHE A 338 -6.85 6.56 -18.33
CA PHE A 338 -6.88 5.45 -17.42
C PHE A 338 -5.52 4.71 -17.33
N ASN A 339 -4.86 4.50 -18.48
CA ASN A 339 -3.55 3.82 -18.53
C ASN A 339 -2.40 4.71 -18.02
N THR A 340 -2.66 6.00 -17.81
CA THR A 340 -1.62 6.90 -17.27
C THR A 340 -1.54 6.93 -15.75
N PHE A 341 -2.42 6.20 -15.05
CA PHE A 341 -2.44 6.02 -13.60
C PHE A 341 -2.26 4.54 -13.20
N GLY A 342 -2.07 4.29 -11.91
CA GLY A 342 -1.79 2.97 -11.36
C GLY A 342 -0.30 2.62 -11.39
N TRP A 343 0.56 3.61 -11.23
CA TRP A 343 2.01 3.49 -11.29
C TRP A 343 2.68 3.85 -9.96
N VAL A 344 3.91 3.39 -9.77
CA VAL A 344 4.80 3.95 -8.77
C VAL A 344 5.42 5.23 -9.34
N VAL A 345 5.32 6.32 -8.60
CA VAL A 345 5.84 7.65 -8.98
C VAL A 345 7.04 8.00 -8.11
N GLU A 346 8.18 8.21 -8.74
CA GLU A 346 9.40 8.63 -8.04
C GLU A 346 9.48 10.16 -7.96
N ILE A 347 9.74 10.66 -6.74
CA ILE A 347 9.86 12.06 -6.38
C ILE A 347 11.23 12.28 -5.72
N ASP A 348 12.01 13.25 -6.20
CA ASP A 348 13.24 13.69 -5.52
C ASP A 348 12.91 14.82 -4.52
N PRO A 349 12.86 14.54 -3.21
CA PRO A 349 12.52 15.56 -2.22
C PRO A 349 13.60 16.63 -2.06
N PHE A 350 14.84 16.35 -2.46
CA PHE A 350 15.98 17.26 -2.35
C PHE A 350 16.12 18.22 -3.53
N ASN A 351 15.42 17.94 -4.64
CA ASN A 351 15.38 18.79 -5.83
C ASN A 351 13.95 19.29 -6.12
N PRO A 352 13.54 20.43 -5.55
CA PRO A 352 12.18 20.96 -5.71
C PRO A 352 11.76 21.24 -7.17
N ASP A 353 12.72 21.49 -8.05
CA ASP A 353 12.47 21.80 -9.46
C ASP A 353 12.40 20.55 -10.35
N SER A 354 12.62 19.37 -9.79
CA SER A 354 12.55 18.11 -10.52
C SER A 354 11.13 17.74 -10.93
N THR A 355 10.96 17.19 -12.13
CA THR A 355 9.71 16.60 -12.60
C THR A 355 9.58 15.18 -12.06
N PRO A 356 8.51 14.82 -11.33
CA PRO A 356 8.28 13.44 -10.87
C PRO A 356 8.17 12.46 -12.04
N VAL A 357 8.55 11.20 -11.82
CA VAL A 357 8.67 10.18 -12.87
C VAL A 357 7.85 8.94 -12.54
N LYS A 358 6.96 8.53 -13.45
CA LYS A 358 6.25 7.25 -13.38
C LYS A 358 7.17 6.13 -13.86
N ARG A 359 7.54 5.21 -12.95
CA ARG A 359 8.49 4.11 -13.19
C ARG A 359 7.76 2.85 -13.67
N SER A 360 7.55 2.75 -14.98
CA SER A 360 6.62 1.78 -15.56
C SER A 360 7.08 0.32 -15.51
N THR A 361 8.35 0.03 -15.27
CA THR A 361 8.86 -1.33 -15.08
C THR A 361 8.28 -2.04 -13.85
N LEU A 362 7.76 -1.29 -12.87
CA LEU A 362 7.11 -1.85 -11.69
C LEU A 362 5.68 -2.37 -11.97
N GLY A 363 5.17 -2.20 -13.19
CA GLY A 363 3.83 -2.64 -13.58
C GLY A 363 2.73 -1.66 -13.22
N ARG A 364 1.53 -1.86 -13.78
CA ARG A 364 0.34 -1.05 -13.52
C ARG A 364 -0.74 -1.86 -12.82
N PHE A 365 -1.05 -1.49 -11.59
CA PHE A 365 -2.10 -2.06 -10.75
C PHE A 365 -2.41 -1.08 -9.60
N ASN A 366 -3.28 -1.44 -8.66
CA ASN A 366 -3.51 -0.65 -7.46
C ASN A 366 -2.33 -0.83 -6.50
N HIS A 367 -1.31 0.02 -6.67
CA HIS A 367 -0.08 -0.10 -5.89
C HIS A 367 -0.30 0.30 -4.44
N GLU A 368 -0.24 -0.71 -3.58
CA GLU A 368 -0.24 -0.55 -2.14
C GLU A 368 1.19 -0.65 -1.60
N GLY A 369 1.98 0.32 -2.01
CA GLY A 369 3.38 0.48 -1.62
C GLY A 369 4.42 -0.09 -2.58
N ALA A 370 5.67 0.29 -2.35
CA ALA A 370 6.84 -0.14 -3.11
C ALA A 370 8.04 -0.30 -2.15
N TRP A 371 8.12 -1.45 -1.46
CA TRP A 371 9.08 -1.67 -0.37
C TRP A 371 10.40 -2.24 -0.86
N PRO A 372 11.50 -1.47 -0.76
CA PRO A 372 12.81 -1.92 -1.16
C PRO A 372 13.40 -2.88 -0.12
N VAL A 373 14.10 -3.88 -0.61
CA VAL A 373 15.06 -4.62 0.20
C VAL A 373 16.25 -3.71 0.52
N PRO A 374 16.86 -3.77 1.73
CA PRO A 374 18.09 -3.06 2.02
C PRO A 374 19.15 -3.31 0.93
N ALA A 375 19.63 -2.24 0.29
CA ALA A 375 20.52 -2.35 -0.85
C ALA A 375 21.89 -2.89 -0.44
N VAL A 376 22.43 -3.81 -1.22
CA VAL A 376 23.74 -4.42 -1.01
C VAL A 376 24.58 -4.22 -2.27
N LYS A 377 25.78 -3.64 -2.12
CA LYS A 377 26.70 -3.38 -3.24
C LYS A 377 26.91 -4.64 -4.09
N GLY A 378 26.77 -4.50 -5.41
CA GLY A 378 26.91 -5.59 -6.36
C GLY A 378 25.74 -6.56 -6.44
N GLN A 379 24.61 -6.26 -5.75
CA GLN A 379 23.35 -6.98 -5.88
C GLN A 379 22.30 -6.11 -6.59
N PRO A 380 21.30 -6.69 -7.27
CA PRO A 380 20.22 -5.92 -7.85
C PRO A 380 19.37 -5.24 -6.74
N VAL A 381 18.76 -4.13 -7.10
CA VAL A 381 17.69 -3.52 -6.28
C VAL A 381 16.43 -4.35 -6.44
N VAL A 382 15.80 -4.71 -5.32
CA VAL A 382 14.57 -5.50 -5.29
C VAL A 382 13.49 -4.73 -4.56
N ILE A 383 12.28 -4.67 -5.14
CA ILE A 383 11.11 -3.99 -4.58
C ILE A 383 9.93 -4.95 -4.60
N TYR A 384 9.18 -4.99 -3.51
CA TYR A 384 7.91 -5.73 -3.40
C TYR A 384 6.74 -4.76 -3.38
N SER A 385 5.58 -5.20 -3.90
CA SER A 385 4.36 -4.38 -3.97
C SER A 385 3.13 -5.26 -3.85
N GLY A 386 2.11 -4.80 -3.11
CA GLY A 386 0.75 -5.35 -3.11
C GLY A 386 -0.11 -4.71 -4.20
N ASP A 387 -1.11 -5.43 -4.69
CA ASP A 387 -2.20 -4.92 -5.52
C ASP A 387 -3.47 -4.96 -4.68
N ASP A 388 -3.82 -3.85 -4.02
CA ASP A 388 -4.97 -3.84 -3.13
C ASP A 388 -6.28 -3.89 -3.90
N SER A 389 -6.77 -5.09 -3.98
CA SER A 389 -8.15 -5.42 -4.36
C SER A 389 -8.41 -6.88 -4.01
N ARG A 390 -9.66 -7.23 -3.76
CA ARG A 390 -10.03 -8.63 -3.48
C ARG A 390 -9.60 -9.53 -4.63
N ASN A 391 -8.90 -10.62 -4.29
CA ASN A 391 -8.43 -11.62 -5.25
C ASN A 391 -7.30 -11.13 -6.18
N GLU A 392 -6.62 -10.05 -5.89
CA GLU A 392 -5.45 -9.56 -6.63
C GLU A 392 -4.14 -10.13 -6.08
N TYR A 393 -3.00 -9.60 -6.46
CA TYR A 393 -1.73 -10.31 -6.46
C TYR A 393 -0.62 -9.57 -5.70
N ILE A 394 0.43 -10.30 -5.36
CA ILE A 394 1.68 -9.78 -4.80
C ILE A 394 2.74 -9.80 -5.89
N TYR A 395 3.45 -8.68 -6.06
CA TYR A 395 4.46 -8.49 -7.11
C TYR A 395 5.85 -8.26 -6.53
N LYS A 396 6.86 -8.55 -7.36
CA LYS A 396 8.28 -8.33 -7.09
C LYS A 396 8.95 -7.74 -8.32
N PHE A 397 9.67 -6.65 -8.16
CA PHE A 397 10.55 -6.08 -9.17
C PHE A 397 12.02 -6.36 -8.82
N VAL A 398 12.83 -6.69 -9.83
CA VAL A 398 14.29 -6.89 -9.72
C VAL A 398 14.97 -6.04 -10.77
N SER A 399 15.83 -5.10 -10.37
CA SER A 399 16.57 -4.25 -11.30
C SER A 399 17.58 -5.04 -12.13
N LYS A 400 17.81 -4.60 -13.37
CA LYS A 400 18.90 -5.12 -14.21
C LYS A 400 20.27 -4.63 -13.73
N ALA A 401 20.35 -3.36 -13.35
CA ALA A 401 21.57 -2.77 -12.81
C ALA A 401 21.84 -3.25 -11.37
N LEU A 402 23.11 -3.46 -11.06
CA LEU A 402 23.55 -3.80 -9.70
C LEU A 402 23.85 -2.54 -8.91
N TRP A 403 23.43 -2.52 -7.63
CA TRP A 403 23.62 -1.38 -6.73
C TRP A 403 25.10 -1.03 -6.54
N ASP A 404 25.39 0.27 -6.62
CA ASP A 404 26.67 0.85 -6.22
C ASP A 404 26.45 1.98 -5.20
N ASP A 405 27.18 1.93 -4.08
CA ASP A 405 27.11 2.92 -3.01
C ASP A 405 27.46 4.35 -3.48
N ALA A 406 28.15 4.49 -4.61
CA ALA A 406 28.41 5.79 -5.24
C ALA A 406 27.14 6.51 -5.72
N ASP A 407 26.04 5.78 -5.92
CA ASP A 407 24.76 6.34 -6.37
C ASP A 407 23.88 6.86 -5.22
N VAL A 408 24.31 6.74 -3.97
CA VAL A 408 23.70 7.46 -2.84
C VAL A 408 23.67 8.96 -3.16
N ASN A 409 22.50 9.60 -3.04
CA ASN A 409 22.24 10.98 -3.52
C ASN A 409 22.21 11.17 -5.04
N GLY A 410 22.05 10.09 -5.81
CA GLY A 410 21.93 10.16 -7.26
C GLY A 410 20.57 10.68 -7.76
N GLY A 411 19.58 10.85 -6.87
CA GLY A 411 18.26 11.38 -7.20
C GLY A 411 17.59 10.61 -8.35
N LEU A 412 16.81 11.31 -9.21
CA LEU A 412 16.10 10.69 -10.33
C LEU A 412 17.02 10.05 -11.38
N ALA A 413 18.31 10.44 -11.45
CA ALA A 413 19.27 9.81 -12.36
C ALA A 413 19.64 8.39 -11.89
N ALA A 414 19.81 8.18 -10.59
CA ALA A 414 19.95 6.84 -10.02
C ALA A 414 18.64 6.05 -10.22
N GLY A 415 17.48 6.69 -10.03
CA GLY A 415 16.18 6.09 -10.33
C GLY A 415 16.11 5.57 -11.78
N ALA A 416 16.58 6.32 -12.77
CA ALA A 416 16.63 5.87 -14.16
C ALA A 416 17.53 4.63 -14.34
N LYS A 417 18.67 4.58 -13.63
CA LYS A 417 19.58 3.44 -13.68
C LYS A 417 18.98 2.16 -13.12
N TYR A 418 18.23 2.26 -12.00
CA TYR A 418 17.77 1.08 -11.27
C TYR A 418 16.31 0.72 -11.51
N LEU A 419 15.46 1.67 -11.93
CA LEU A 419 14.02 1.44 -12.07
C LEU A 419 13.51 1.47 -13.52
N ASP A 420 14.29 1.87 -14.51
CA ASP A 420 13.84 1.89 -15.91
C ASP A 420 14.09 0.56 -16.66
N GLU A 421 15.02 -0.26 -16.16
CA GLU A 421 15.31 -1.58 -16.70
C GLU A 421 15.33 -2.62 -15.58
N GLY A 422 14.56 -3.69 -15.74
CA GLY A 422 14.47 -4.78 -14.79
C GLY A 422 13.36 -5.76 -15.14
N GLN A 423 13.08 -6.65 -14.23
CA GLN A 423 12.08 -7.70 -14.42
C GLN A 423 11.01 -7.65 -13.33
N LEU A 424 9.74 -7.62 -13.76
CA LEU A 424 8.59 -7.77 -12.89
C LEU A 424 8.20 -9.25 -12.79
N TYR A 425 7.84 -9.66 -11.59
CA TYR A 425 7.34 -11.00 -11.25
C TYR A 425 6.05 -10.89 -10.45
N VAL A 426 5.27 -11.98 -10.46
CA VAL A 426 4.08 -12.14 -9.61
C VAL A 426 4.20 -13.43 -8.79
N ALA A 427 3.67 -13.43 -7.56
CA ALA A 427 3.82 -14.53 -6.62
C ALA A 427 2.85 -15.70 -6.90
N ARG A 428 3.35 -16.93 -6.71
CA ARG A 428 2.55 -18.13 -6.53
C ARG A 428 2.94 -18.82 -5.22
N PHE A 429 1.98 -18.95 -4.33
CA PHE A 429 2.13 -19.60 -3.02
C PHE A 429 1.64 -21.06 -3.12
N ASN A 430 2.46 -22.02 -2.72
CA ASN A 430 2.13 -23.44 -2.75
C ASN A 430 1.73 -23.93 -1.34
N ALA A 431 0.79 -24.86 -1.24
CA ALA A 431 0.27 -25.39 0.02
C ALA A 431 1.33 -26.09 0.91
N ASP A 432 2.47 -26.48 0.34
CA ASP A 432 3.59 -27.06 1.08
C ASP A 432 4.48 -26.03 1.80
N GLY A 433 4.18 -24.73 1.68
CA GLY A 433 4.95 -23.63 2.24
C GLY A 433 6.10 -23.16 1.34
N SER A 434 6.23 -23.68 0.13
CA SER A 434 7.10 -23.12 -0.92
C SER A 434 6.36 -22.08 -1.74
N GLY A 435 7.09 -21.23 -2.46
CA GLY A 435 6.52 -20.29 -3.41
C GLY A 435 7.46 -20.02 -4.58
N GLU A 436 6.90 -19.44 -5.63
CA GLU A 436 7.58 -19.13 -6.88
C GLU A 436 7.26 -17.71 -7.34
N TRP A 437 8.26 -17.04 -7.92
CA TRP A 437 8.09 -15.78 -8.63
C TRP A 437 7.96 -16.06 -10.12
N LEU A 438 6.78 -15.80 -10.68
CA LEU A 438 6.44 -16.02 -12.08
C LEU A 438 6.79 -14.76 -12.89
N GLU A 439 7.65 -14.92 -13.90
CA GLU A 439 8.16 -13.78 -14.68
C GLU A 439 7.10 -13.20 -15.61
N LEU A 440 6.88 -11.88 -15.56
CA LEU A 440 5.99 -11.13 -16.44
C LEU A 440 6.78 -10.44 -17.56
N ALA A 441 7.24 -11.23 -18.53
CA ALA A 441 8.00 -10.77 -19.67
C ALA A 441 7.31 -11.15 -20.98
N HIS A 442 7.22 -10.21 -21.93
CA HIS A 442 6.73 -10.49 -23.26
C HIS A 442 7.51 -11.61 -23.93
N GLY A 443 6.82 -12.54 -24.57
CA GLY A 443 7.39 -13.73 -25.20
C GLY A 443 7.74 -14.87 -24.24
N LYS A 444 7.52 -14.71 -22.92
CA LYS A 444 7.74 -15.77 -21.91
C LYS A 444 6.41 -16.14 -21.23
N ASN A 445 6.34 -17.37 -20.71
CA ASN A 445 5.19 -17.89 -19.96
C ASN A 445 3.84 -17.73 -20.70
N GLY A 446 3.84 -17.68 -22.03
CA GLY A 446 2.65 -17.47 -22.86
C GLY A 446 2.17 -16.01 -22.90
N LEU A 447 2.97 -15.04 -22.45
CA LEU A 447 2.65 -13.61 -22.53
C LEU A 447 3.05 -13.04 -23.90
N ASP A 448 2.31 -13.42 -24.95
CA ASP A 448 2.53 -13.00 -26.33
C ASP A 448 1.22 -12.83 -27.09
N ALA A 449 1.30 -12.54 -28.38
CA ALA A 449 0.12 -12.32 -29.24
C ALA A 449 -0.78 -13.57 -29.39
N SER A 450 -0.31 -14.76 -29.02
CA SER A 450 -1.08 -16.02 -29.10
C SER A 450 -1.87 -16.31 -27.82
N ASN A 451 -1.69 -15.52 -26.75
CA ASN A 451 -2.39 -15.73 -25.48
C ASN A 451 -3.90 -15.61 -25.65
N LYS A 452 -4.63 -16.61 -25.11
CA LYS A 452 -6.08 -16.70 -25.32
C LYS A 452 -6.89 -15.73 -24.44
N LEU A 453 -6.34 -15.37 -23.26
CA LEU A 453 -6.99 -14.42 -22.37
C LEU A 453 -6.83 -12.99 -22.89
N TYR A 454 -5.60 -12.63 -23.29
CA TYR A 454 -5.26 -11.32 -23.80
C TYR A 454 -4.02 -11.38 -24.71
N ALA A 455 -4.13 -10.93 -25.95
CA ALA A 455 -3.04 -10.96 -26.93
C ALA A 455 -2.04 -9.84 -26.64
N PHE A 456 -1.00 -10.14 -25.86
CA PHE A 456 0.06 -9.18 -25.50
C PHE A 456 0.91 -8.83 -26.73
N ALA A 457 1.04 -7.54 -27.02
CA ALA A 457 1.76 -7.06 -28.20
C ALA A 457 3.26 -6.89 -27.96
N ASP A 458 3.64 -6.38 -26.80
CA ASP A 458 5.01 -6.07 -26.40
C ASP A 458 5.14 -5.99 -24.87
N GLN A 459 6.32 -5.57 -24.37
CA GLN A 459 6.55 -5.44 -22.93
C GLN A 459 5.75 -4.29 -22.31
N ALA A 460 5.49 -3.19 -23.04
CA ALA A 460 4.66 -2.10 -22.55
C ALA A 460 3.23 -2.58 -22.29
N ASP A 461 2.69 -3.37 -23.21
CA ASP A 461 1.36 -3.97 -23.09
C ASP A 461 1.25 -4.95 -21.90
N VAL A 462 2.29 -5.77 -21.65
CA VAL A 462 2.39 -6.65 -20.46
C VAL A 462 2.34 -5.82 -19.17
N LEU A 463 3.08 -4.71 -19.09
CA LEU A 463 3.19 -3.89 -17.89
C LEU A 463 1.93 -3.02 -17.66
N ILE A 464 1.30 -2.50 -18.71
CA ILE A 464 0.02 -1.78 -18.63
C ILE A 464 -1.10 -2.71 -18.19
N HIS A 465 -1.05 -3.97 -18.60
CA HIS A 465 -2.04 -4.98 -18.28
C HIS A 465 -1.47 -6.05 -17.33
N ALA A 466 -0.71 -5.62 -16.31
CA ALA A 466 -0.03 -6.51 -15.36
C ALA A 466 -0.99 -7.49 -14.66
N ARG A 467 -2.23 -7.07 -14.35
CA ARG A 467 -3.27 -7.95 -13.81
C ARG A 467 -3.64 -9.08 -14.78
N LEU A 468 -3.83 -8.79 -16.08
CA LEU A 468 -4.08 -9.81 -17.10
C LEU A 468 -2.87 -10.73 -17.31
N ALA A 469 -1.65 -10.19 -17.21
CA ALA A 469 -0.45 -11.00 -17.28
C ALA A 469 -0.33 -11.94 -16.07
N ALA A 470 -0.65 -11.48 -14.87
CA ALA A 470 -0.70 -12.29 -13.64
C ALA A 470 -1.78 -13.39 -13.73
N ASP A 471 -2.97 -13.05 -14.26
CA ASP A 471 -4.03 -14.03 -14.57
C ASP A 471 -3.51 -15.11 -15.50
N ALA A 472 -2.85 -14.73 -16.60
CA ALA A 472 -2.37 -15.65 -17.62
C ALA A 472 -1.30 -16.62 -17.14
N VAL A 473 -0.43 -16.20 -16.19
CA VAL A 473 0.62 -17.07 -15.63
C VAL A 473 0.15 -17.88 -14.42
N GLY A 474 -1.07 -17.67 -13.92
CA GLY A 474 -1.66 -18.42 -12.81
C GLY A 474 -1.06 -18.06 -11.46
N ALA A 475 -1.02 -16.77 -11.14
CA ALA A 475 -0.63 -16.24 -9.82
C ALA A 475 -1.66 -16.61 -8.75
N THR A 476 -1.25 -16.61 -7.47
CA THR A 476 -2.17 -16.87 -6.35
C THR A 476 -2.97 -15.61 -6.02
N LYS A 477 -4.31 -15.76 -6.03
CA LYS A 477 -5.25 -14.72 -5.63
C LYS A 477 -5.25 -14.53 -4.12
N MET A 478 -5.05 -13.28 -3.67
CA MET A 478 -4.85 -12.94 -2.26
C MET A 478 -6.05 -12.17 -1.68
N ASP A 479 -6.08 -12.07 -0.35
CA ASP A 479 -7.13 -11.39 0.42
C ASP A 479 -6.79 -9.90 0.62
N ARG A 480 -6.80 -9.09 -0.46
CA ARG A 480 -6.42 -7.67 -0.47
C ARG A 480 -5.00 -7.46 0.05
N PRO A 481 -3.97 -7.59 -0.82
CA PRO A 481 -2.58 -7.31 -0.44
C PRO A 481 -2.38 -5.80 -0.27
N GLU A 482 -2.33 -5.37 0.97
CA GLU A 482 -2.11 -3.97 1.38
C GLU A 482 -0.61 -3.67 1.52
N TRP A 483 -0.20 -3.15 2.67
CA TRP A 483 1.17 -2.78 2.93
C TRP A 483 2.10 -3.97 3.09
N GLY A 484 3.34 -3.77 2.69
CA GLY A 484 4.43 -4.68 2.99
C GLY A 484 5.54 -4.02 3.79
N ALA A 485 6.42 -4.83 4.34
CA ALA A 485 7.63 -4.36 4.99
C ALA A 485 8.74 -5.41 4.89
N VAL A 486 9.97 -4.96 4.73
CA VAL A 486 11.14 -5.85 4.69
C VAL A 486 11.92 -5.74 5.98
N ASN A 487 12.12 -6.84 6.68
CA ASN A 487 12.91 -6.87 7.91
C ASN A 487 14.38 -6.52 7.60
N PRO A 488 14.92 -5.40 8.14
CA PRO A 488 16.26 -4.95 7.80
C PRO A 488 17.39 -5.84 8.35
N LEU A 489 17.07 -6.79 9.23
CA LEU A 489 18.05 -7.65 9.88
C LEU A 489 18.23 -9.01 9.20
N ASN A 490 17.17 -9.57 8.60
CA ASN A 490 17.17 -10.90 8.00
C ASN A 490 16.56 -10.96 6.59
N HIS A 491 16.06 -9.82 6.08
CA HIS A 491 15.43 -9.62 4.78
C HIS A 491 14.17 -10.48 4.55
N GLU A 492 13.54 -10.98 5.57
CA GLU A 492 12.20 -11.56 5.48
C GLU A 492 11.19 -10.46 5.14
N VAL A 493 10.25 -10.78 4.27
CA VAL A 493 9.24 -9.84 3.79
C VAL A 493 7.90 -10.18 4.44
N TYR A 494 7.18 -9.16 4.86
CA TYR A 494 5.86 -9.26 5.47
C TYR A 494 4.88 -8.45 4.64
N MET A 495 3.65 -8.92 4.51
CA MET A 495 2.58 -8.21 3.82
C MET A 495 1.25 -8.46 4.50
N THR A 496 0.48 -7.42 4.70
CA THR A 496 -0.88 -7.50 5.21
C THR A 496 -1.83 -7.98 4.12
N LEU A 497 -2.78 -8.79 4.53
CA LEU A 497 -3.92 -9.24 3.76
C LEU A 497 -5.15 -8.90 4.58
N THR A 498 -5.73 -7.72 4.32
CA THR A 498 -6.56 -7.01 5.28
C THR A 498 -7.90 -7.67 5.54
N ASN A 499 -8.58 -8.17 4.50
CA ASN A 499 -9.82 -8.96 4.60
C ASN A 499 -10.25 -9.51 3.24
N ASN A 500 -11.23 -10.42 3.19
CA ASN A 500 -11.86 -10.80 1.92
C ASN A 500 -13.25 -11.41 2.09
N SER A 501 -14.28 -10.66 1.75
CA SER A 501 -15.69 -11.10 1.76
C SER A 501 -16.04 -12.07 0.62
N ASN A 502 -15.17 -12.23 -0.38
CA ASN A 502 -15.36 -13.15 -1.50
C ASN A 502 -14.93 -14.59 -1.19
N ARG A 503 -14.31 -14.85 -0.03
CA ARG A 503 -14.08 -16.23 0.44
C ARG A 503 -15.41 -16.84 0.85
N VAL A 504 -15.71 -18.04 0.32
CA VAL A 504 -16.96 -18.75 0.59
C VAL A 504 -16.71 -20.06 1.31
N ASP A 505 -17.79 -20.63 1.87
CA ASP A 505 -17.75 -21.95 2.50
C ASP A 505 -17.03 -22.96 1.58
N PRO A 506 -16.03 -23.72 2.07
CA PRO A 506 -15.32 -24.71 1.28
C PRO A 506 -16.22 -25.75 0.59
N ASN A 507 -17.42 -25.99 1.14
CA ASN A 507 -18.41 -26.90 0.57
C ASN A 507 -19.34 -26.24 -0.45
N ALA A 508 -19.34 -24.90 -0.56
CA ALA A 508 -20.14 -24.18 -1.54
C ALA A 508 -19.54 -24.31 -2.94
N THR A 509 -20.36 -24.12 -3.96
CA THR A 509 -19.89 -23.89 -5.33
C THR A 509 -19.70 -22.39 -5.51
N PRO A 510 -18.47 -21.89 -5.76
CA PRO A 510 -18.22 -20.48 -5.99
C PRO A 510 -19.00 -19.97 -7.22
N THR A 511 -19.46 -18.74 -7.15
CA THR A 511 -20.14 -18.04 -8.26
C THR A 511 -19.53 -16.66 -8.47
N GLY A 512 -19.39 -16.23 -9.72
CA GLY A 512 -18.79 -14.93 -10.04
C GLY A 512 -17.38 -14.79 -9.49
N VAL A 513 -17.16 -13.81 -8.63
CA VAL A 513 -15.85 -13.49 -8.02
C VAL A 513 -15.50 -14.31 -6.78
N GLN A 514 -16.40 -15.18 -6.34
CA GLN A 514 -16.20 -15.97 -5.11
C GLN A 514 -15.09 -17.00 -5.28
N LEU A 515 -14.32 -17.20 -4.21
CA LEU A 515 -13.24 -18.19 -4.13
C LEU A 515 -13.36 -19.02 -2.86
N LYS A 516 -12.94 -20.27 -2.95
CA LYS A 516 -12.74 -21.09 -1.76
C LYS A 516 -11.48 -20.64 -1.02
N PRO A 517 -11.38 -20.87 0.30
CA PRO A 517 -10.11 -20.75 1.01
C PRO A 517 -9.03 -21.62 0.38
N ASP A 518 -7.79 -21.17 0.47
CA ASP A 518 -6.58 -21.89 0.06
C ASP A 518 -5.50 -21.75 1.16
N ALA A 519 -4.35 -22.40 1.00
CA ALA A 519 -3.35 -22.40 2.05
C ALA A 519 -2.81 -21.01 2.41
N ALA A 520 -2.73 -20.08 1.45
CA ALA A 520 -2.27 -18.71 1.70
C ALA A 520 -3.39 -17.80 2.26
N ASN A 521 -4.66 -18.18 2.06
CA ASN A 521 -5.86 -17.46 2.47
C ASN A 521 -6.86 -18.46 3.08
N PRO A 522 -6.58 -19.00 4.29
CA PRO A 522 -7.18 -20.25 4.72
C PRO A 522 -8.52 -20.12 5.42
N ARG A 523 -8.93 -18.91 5.83
CA ARG A 523 -10.10 -18.75 6.71
C ARG A 523 -11.39 -18.48 5.94
N TYR A 524 -12.45 -19.15 6.39
CA TYR A 524 -13.84 -18.79 6.14
C TYR A 524 -14.64 -18.91 7.44
N TYR A 525 -15.20 -17.81 7.90
CA TYR A 525 -16.09 -17.76 9.07
C TYR A 525 -17.05 -16.58 8.97
N SER A 526 -17.95 -16.47 9.95
CA SER A 526 -18.83 -15.32 10.10
C SER A 526 -18.44 -14.56 11.36
N ASP A 527 -18.29 -13.27 11.24
CA ASP A 527 -18.03 -12.35 12.32
C ASP A 527 -19.19 -11.38 12.45
N SER A 528 -19.69 -11.19 13.69
CA SER A 528 -20.89 -10.38 13.96
C SER A 528 -20.53 -9.23 14.89
N HIS A 529 -20.73 -8.01 14.45
CA HIS A 529 -20.49 -6.82 15.23
C HIS A 529 -21.68 -5.86 15.22
N ASN A 530 -21.72 -4.93 16.17
CA ASN A 530 -22.77 -3.95 16.30
C ASN A 530 -22.36 -2.62 15.62
N ALA A 531 -22.80 -2.38 14.40
CA ALA A 531 -22.58 -1.14 13.70
C ALA A 531 -23.78 -0.20 13.91
N ASN A 532 -23.59 0.87 14.66
CA ASN A 532 -24.62 1.92 14.88
C ASN A 532 -25.98 1.38 15.37
N GLY A 533 -25.96 0.44 16.33
CA GLY A 533 -27.16 -0.17 16.91
C GLY A 533 -27.81 -1.24 16.03
N LYS A 534 -27.14 -1.70 14.98
CA LYS A 534 -27.58 -2.80 14.11
C LYS A 534 -26.52 -3.88 14.11
N THR A 535 -26.92 -5.14 14.25
CA THR A 535 -26.02 -6.27 14.05
C THR A 535 -25.69 -6.37 12.56
N LYS A 536 -24.40 -6.27 12.24
CA LYS A 536 -23.83 -6.54 10.92
C LYS A 536 -23.08 -7.87 11.00
N VAL A 537 -23.19 -8.70 9.98
CA VAL A 537 -22.49 -9.99 9.89
C VAL A 537 -21.56 -9.96 8.69
N ASN A 538 -20.28 -9.97 8.95
CA ASN A 538 -19.24 -10.11 7.92
C ASN A 538 -18.92 -11.59 7.71
N LYS A 539 -18.69 -12.01 6.47
CA LYS A 539 -18.37 -13.39 6.11
C LYS A 539 -17.11 -13.43 5.26
N GLY A 540 -16.47 -14.58 5.21
CA GLY A 540 -15.23 -14.78 4.47
C GLY A 540 -14.03 -14.80 5.39
N ASN A 541 -13.08 -13.89 5.21
CA ASN A 541 -11.96 -13.61 6.11
C ASN A 541 -12.07 -12.16 6.63
N PRO A 542 -12.95 -11.85 7.57
CA PRO A 542 -13.23 -10.46 7.99
C PRO A 542 -12.05 -9.74 8.63
N ASN A 543 -11.27 -10.45 9.47
CA ASN A 543 -10.24 -9.84 10.30
C ASN A 543 -8.84 -9.92 9.69
N GLY A 544 -8.69 -10.49 8.48
CA GLY A 544 -7.43 -10.52 7.75
C GLY A 544 -6.28 -11.25 8.43
N HIS A 545 -5.10 -11.15 7.85
CA HIS A 545 -3.88 -11.77 8.38
C HIS A 545 -2.63 -11.12 7.76
N ILE A 546 -1.46 -11.47 8.29
CA ILE A 546 -0.15 -11.01 7.78
C ILE A 546 0.61 -12.25 7.28
N ILE A 547 0.86 -12.32 5.97
CA ILE A 547 1.73 -13.33 5.37
C ILE A 547 3.19 -12.86 5.40
N ARG A 548 4.14 -13.80 5.51
CA ARG A 548 5.56 -13.49 5.39
C ARG A 548 6.30 -14.54 4.60
N TRP A 549 7.39 -14.14 3.98
CA TRP A 549 8.23 -15.06 3.22
C TRP A 549 9.71 -14.72 3.31
N LYS A 550 10.52 -15.72 2.95
CA LYS A 550 11.97 -15.63 2.86
C LYS A 550 12.43 -16.19 1.52
N GLU A 551 13.21 -15.39 0.80
CA GLU A 551 13.79 -15.80 -0.47
C GLU A 551 14.73 -17.00 -0.31
N ALA A 552 14.77 -17.90 -1.31
CA ALA A 552 15.63 -19.09 -1.32
C ALA A 552 17.06 -18.71 -1.75
N GLY A 553 17.79 -17.99 -0.90
CA GLY A 553 19.14 -17.52 -1.14
C GLY A 553 19.22 -16.01 -1.33
N ALA A 554 19.65 -15.52 -2.52
CA ALA A 554 19.71 -14.10 -2.81
C ALA A 554 18.33 -13.48 -2.98
N GLN A 555 18.20 -12.16 -2.73
CA GLN A 555 16.92 -11.46 -2.83
C GLN A 555 16.31 -11.49 -4.24
N ALA A 556 17.13 -11.66 -5.28
CA ALA A 556 16.68 -11.84 -6.65
C ALA A 556 16.28 -13.30 -7.00
N ALA A 557 16.24 -14.23 -6.02
CA ALA A 557 15.81 -15.61 -6.26
C ALA A 557 14.38 -15.67 -6.79
N THR A 558 14.08 -16.72 -7.55
CA THR A 558 12.73 -16.95 -8.12
C THR A 558 11.90 -17.94 -7.31
N ARG A 559 12.38 -18.32 -6.12
CA ARG A 559 11.69 -19.19 -5.17
C ARG A 559 11.81 -18.65 -3.76
N PHE A 560 10.81 -18.94 -2.93
CA PHE A 560 10.78 -18.56 -1.53
C PHE A 560 10.10 -19.64 -0.67
N SER A 561 10.24 -19.53 0.64
CA SER A 561 9.44 -20.25 1.64
C SER A 561 8.57 -19.24 2.39
N TRP A 562 7.39 -19.65 2.84
CA TRP A 562 6.42 -18.77 3.47
C TRP A 562 5.64 -19.43 4.61
N ASP A 563 5.10 -18.59 5.48
CA ASP A 563 4.05 -18.92 6.45
C ASP A 563 3.18 -17.68 6.71
N ILE A 564 2.10 -17.84 7.45
CA ILE A 564 1.28 -16.74 7.96
C ILE A 564 1.86 -16.32 9.32
N TYR A 565 2.27 -15.06 9.42
CA TYR A 565 2.87 -14.52 10.64
C TYR A 565 1.86 -14.37 11.75
N LEU A 566 0.77 -13.62 11.51
CA LEU A 566 -0.33 -13.39 12.45
C LEU A 566 -1.67 -13.39 11.74
N PHE A 567 -2.68 -13.93 12.39
CA PHE A 567 -4.08 -13.77 12.03
C PHE A 567 -4.71 -12.67 12.89
N GLY A 568 -5.42 -11.70 12.28
CA GLY A 568 -6.29 -10.79 13.00
C GLY A 568 -7.49 -11.57 13.58
N ALA A 569 -7.88 -11.29 14.80
CA ALA A 569 -9.03 -11.87 15.47
C ALA A 569 -9.30 -11.13 16.79
N GLU A 570 -10.51 -11.23 17.31
CA GLU A 570 -10.84 -10.87 18.69
C GLU A 570 -10.23 -11.87 19.66
N ASP A 571 -9.93 -11.43 20.88
CA ASP A 571 -9.26 -12.26 21.89
C ASP A 571 -10.12 -13.45 22.37
N ASP A 572 -11.44 -13.34 22.31
CA ASP A 572 -12.40 -14.39 22.66
C ASP A 572 -12.93 -15.19 21.46
N ALA A 573 -12.45 -14.92 20.23
CA ALA A 573 -12.85 -15.65 19.05
C ALA A 573 -12.51 -17.15 19.15
N ALA A 574 -13.24 -17.98 18.40
CA ALA A 574 -13.02 -19.43 18.35
C ALA A 574 -11.56 -19.78 18.03
N ALA A 575 -11.06 -20.89 18.56
CA ALA A 575 -9.64 -21.28 18.48
C ALA A 575 -9.15 -21.52 17.03
N ASP A 576 -10.03 -21.84 16.10
CA ASP A 576 -9.77 -21.99 14.67
C ASP A 576 -9.86 -20.67 13.89
N VAL A 577 -10.35 -19.58 14.52
CA VAL A 577 -10.32 -18.20 14.06
C VAL A 577 -9.11 -17.48 14.64
N ASN A 578 -8.94 -17.48 15.98
CA ASN A 578 -7.79 -16.90 16.69
C ASN A 578 -6.59 -17.85 16.69
N LEU A 579 -6.09 -18.16 15.51
CA LEU A 579 -4.98 -19.11 15.30
C LEU A 579 -3.65 -18.61 15.85
N SER A 580 -3.49 -17.29 16.00
CA SER A 580 -2.29 -16.66 16.54
C SER A 580 -2.25 -16.59 18.06
N GLY A 581 -3.36 -16.92 18.75
CA GLY A 581 -3.45 -16.88 20.21
C GLY A 581 -3.40 -15.45 20.75
N LEU A 582 -4.07 -14.53 20.08
CA LEU A 582 -4.22 -13.14 20.49
C LEU A 582 -5.00 -13.04 21.79
N THR A 583 -4.77 -11.99 22.55
CA THR A 583 -5.36 -11.70 23.85
C THR A 583 -5.79 -10.24 23.90
N ALA A 584 -6.54 -9.81 24.89
CA ALA A 584 -7.05 -8.44 25.05
C ALA A 584 -5.96 -7.32 24.97
N VAL A 585 -4.67 -7.66 25.05
CA VAL A 585 -3.57 -6.69 24.97
C VAL A 585 -2.95 -6.57 23.56
N ASN A 586 -3.32 -7.46 22.63
CA ASN A 586 -2.71 -7.53 21.30
C ASN A 586 -3.66 -8.04 20.20
N ASP A 587 -4.94 -8.15 20.48
CA ASP A 587 -5.97 -8.45 19.47
C ASP A 587 -6.17 -7.29 18.51
N PHE A 588 -6.46 -7.61 17.26
CA PHE A 588 -6.64 -6.65 16.16
C PHE A 588 -7.43 -7.27 15.01
N SER A 589 -7.93 -6.43 14.15
CA SER A 589 -8.60 -6.79 12.90
C SER A 589 -8.05 -5.94 11.75
N SER A 590 -8.25 -6.40 10.51
CA SER A 590 -7.97 -5.68 9.28
C SER A 590 -6.59 -4.98 9.29
N PRO A 591 -5.48 -5.76 9.37
CA PRO A 591 -4.15 -5.19 9.32
C PRO A 591 -3.90 -4.57 7.94
N ASP A 592 -3.38 -3.36 7.95
CA ASP A 592 -3.11 -2.55 6.78
C ASP A 592 -1.65 -2.07 6.78
N GLY A 593 -1.34 -0.91 7.38
CA GLY A 593 0.00 -0.36 7.42
C GLY A 593 1.03 -1.27 8.09
N LEU A 594 2.20 -1.43 7.47
CA LEU A 594 3.36 -2.16 8.00
C LEU A 594 4.64 -1.35 7.90
N TYR A 595 5.47 -1.39 8.94
CA TYR A 595 6.78 -0.78 8.90
C TYR A 595 7.77 -1.50 9.80
N PHE A 596 8.96 -1.83 9.29
CA PHE A 596 10.09 -2.21 10.12
C PHE A 596 10.95 -1.01 10.44
N ASP A 597 11.18 -0.77 11.72
CA ASP A 597 12.21 0.19 12.09
C ASP A 597 13.62 -0.42 11.90
N PRO A 598 14.68 0.43 11.86
CA PRO A 598 16.05 -0.06 11.64
C PRO A 598 16.56 -1.07 12.68
N ARG A 599 15.88 -1.21 13.81
CA ARG A 599 16.22 -2.15 14.88
C ARG A 599 15.60 -3.53 14.69
N GLY A 600 14.61 -3.64 13.77
CA GLY A 600 13.85 -4.85 13.46
C GLY A 600 12.55 -5.00 14.27
N LEU A 601 12.05 -3.91 14.88
CA LEU A 601 10.72 -3.86 15.47
C LEU A 601 9.70 -3.64 14.35
N LEU A 602 8.68 -4.49 14.29
CA LEU A 602 7.59 -4.38 13.33
C LEU A 602 6.43 -3.57 13.93
N TRP A 603 5.96 -2.58 13.18
CA TRP A 603 4.77 -1.80 13.48
C TRP A 603 3.65 -2.26 12.56
N ILE A 604 2.45 -2.47 13.11
CA ILE A 604 1.25 -2.94 12.42
C ILE A 604 0.15 -1.93 12.69
N GLN A 605 -0.43 -1.39 11.63
CA GLN A 605 -1.53 -0.42 11.68
C GLN A 605 -2.80 -1.08 11.15
N THR A 606 -3.97 -0.55 11.49
CA THR A 606 -5.25 -1.12 11.06
C THR A 606 -6.14 -0.07 10.41
N ASP A 607 -6.85 -0.53 9.35
CA ASP A 607 -8.04 0.10 8.80
C ASP A 607 -9.22 -0.86 8.96
N ASP A 608 -9.94 -0.73 10.07
CA ASP A 608 -10.84 -1.78 10.55
C ASP A 608 -12.33 -1.46 10.36
N ASN A 609 -13.04 -2.46 9.86
CA ASN A 609 -14.49 -2.44 9.68
C ASN A 609 -15.23 -3.48 10.53
N ALA A 610 -14.56 -4.56 10.93
CA ALA A 610 -15.20 -5.68 11.61
C ALA A 610 -15.20 -5.55 13.13
N TYR A 611 -14.32 -4.71 13.68
CA TYR A 611 -14.04 -4.62 15.11
C TYR A 611 -14.40 -3.25 15.73
N THR A 612 -15.15 -2.42 14.98
CA THR A 612 -15.47 -1.02 15.34
C THR A 612 -16.51 -0.88 16.47
N ASP A 613 -17.18 -1.93 16.89
CA ASP A 613 -18.01 -1.94 18.08
C ASP A 613 -17.23 -2.08 19.40
N GLU A 614 -16.01 -2.61 19.33
CA GLU A 614 -15.12 -2.78 20.47
C GLU A 614 -14.10 -1.64 20.63
N THR A 615 -13.54 -1.14 19.51
CA THR A 615 -12.45 -0.19 19.54
C THR A 615 -12.39 0.66 18.27
N ASN A 616 -11.66 1.77 18.32
CA ASN A 616 -11.18 2.46 17.13
C ASN A 616 -9.95 1.75 16.56
N CYS A 617 -9.56 2.09 15.32
CA CYS A 617 -8.34 1.63 14.68
C CYS A 617 -7.11 1.87 15.55
N MET A 618 -6.08 1.01 15.37
CA MET A 618 -4.97 0.93 16.31
C MET A 618 -3.63 0.72 15.61
N MET A 619 -2.56 0.85 16.38
CA MET A 619 -1.22 0.45 15.99
C MET A 619 -0.63 -0.47 17.04
N LEU A 620 -0.03 -1.58 16.59
CA LEU A 620 0.69 -2.52 17.44
C LEU A 620 2.19 -2.47 17.14
N ALA A 621 3.00 -2.80 18.13
CA ALA A 621 4.42 -3.08 17.95
C ALA A 621 4.68 -4.57 18.16
N ALA A 622 5.54 -5.15 17.33
CA ALA A 622 5.84 -6.56 17.37
C ALA A 622 7.35 -6.85 17.26
N VAL A 623 7.81 -7.86 17.99
CA VAL A 623 9.13 -8.48 17.87
C VAL A 623 8.93 -9.80 17.13
N PRO A 624 9.05 -9.83 15.79
CA PRO A 624 8.76 -11.04 15.03
C PRO A 624 9.84 -12.11 15.23
N GLY A 625 9.45 -13.37 15.10
CA GLY A 625 10.35 -14.48 14.97
C GLY A 625 10.93 -14.60 13.57
N LYS A 626 10.77 -15.75 12.93
CA LYS A 626 11.27 -16.01 11.56
C LYS A 626 10.33 -16.94 10.80
N VAL A 627 10.37 -16.93 9.49
CA VAL A 627 9.65 -17.90 8.65
C VAL A 627 9.95 -19.34 9.09
N GLY A 628 8.88 -20.10 9.35
CA GLY A 628 8.96 -21.52 9.77
C GLY A 628 9.18 -21.73 11.26
N ASP A 629 8.98 -20.74 12.13
CA ASP A 629 9.12 -20.87 13.60
C ASP A 629 7.87 -21.44 14.32
N GLY A 630 6.78 -21.67 13.59
CA GLY A 630 5.58 -22.30 14.09
C GLY A 630 5.30 -23.65 13.44
N GLY A 631 4.05 -23.93 13.06
CA GLY A 631 3.65 -25.24 12.56
C GLY A 631 2.49 -25.20 11.56
N LYS A 632 1.87 -26.37 11.36
CA LYS A 632 0.63 -26.49 10.60
C LYS A 632 -0.57 -26.34 11.51
N VAL A 633 -1.61 -25.71 11.02
CA VAL A 633 -2.90 -25.56 11.70
C VAL A 633 -4.02 -25.75 10.69
N THR A 634 -5.22 -26.08 11.19
CA THR A 634 -6.46 -26.06 10.41
C THR A 634 -7.24 -24.82 10.80
N ALA A 635 -7.54 -23.98 9.82
CA ALA A 635 -8.28 -22.75 10.01
C ALA A 635 -9.79 -22.98 9.97
N ALA A 636 -10.56 -21.99 10.43
CA ALA A 636 -12.00 -21.95 10.29
C ALA A 636 -12.40 -22.16 8.80
N GLY A 637 -13.32 -23.10 8.56
CA GLY A 637 -13.63 -23.62 7.24
C GLY A 637 -12.86 -24.88 6.84
N GLY A 638 -11.89 -25.34 7.63
CA GLY A 638 -11.23 -26.65 7.47
C GLY A 638 -9.98 -26.65 6.59
N THR A 639 -9.50 -25.52 6.12
CA THR A 639 -8.30 -25.43 5.28
C THR A 639 -7.02 -25.51 6.13
N GLU A 640 -6.09 -26.39 5.75
CA GLU A 640 -4.77 -26.50 6.39
C GLU A 640 -3.82 -25.39 5.86
N THR A 641 -3.08 -24.77 6.76
CA THR A 641 -2.03 -23.79 6.44
C THR A 641 -0.83 -23.90 7.35
N ARG A 642 0.20 -23.10 7.09
CA ARG A 642 1.40 -22.90 7.92
C ARG A 642 1.31 -21.58 8.64
N VAL A 643 1.59 -21.58 9.94
CA VAL A 643 1.54 -20.37 10.77
C VAL A 643 2.84 -20.24 11.56
N GLY A 644 3.24 -19.00 11.84
CA GLY A 644 4.35 -18.66 12.72
C GLY A 644 4.07 -18.99 14.19
N ALA A 645 5.04 -18.74 15.05
CA ALA A 645 4.88 -18.90 16.50
C ALA A 645 3.75 -18.01 17.01
N LYS A 646 2.98 -18.53 17.99
CA LYS A 646 1.88 -17.78 18.62
C LYS A 646 2.35 -16.46 19.22
N ALA A 647 1.51 -15.46 19.11
CA ALA A 647 1.71 -14.17 19.76
C ALA A 647 1.68 -14.32 21.29
N THR A 648 2.48 -13.50 21.95
CA THR A 648 2.49 -13.34 23.40
C THR A 648 2.50 -11.85 23.74
N PRO A 649 2.12 -11.45 24.96
CA PRO A 649 2.26 -10.05 25.39
C PRO A 649 3.68 -9.49 25.30
N ASP A 650 4.70 -10.34 25.26
CA ASP A 650 6.10 -9.91 25.08
C ASP A 650 6.51 -9.77 23.62
N SER A 651 5.80 -10.43 22.70
CA SER A 651 6.10 -10.37 21.26
C SER A 651 5.21 -9.42 20.47
N VAL A 652 3.99 -9.12 20.93
CA VAL A 652 3.06 -8.19 20.26
C VAL A 652 2.28 -7.42 21.32
N ARG A 653 2.20 -6.08 21.20
CA ARG A 653 1.41 -5.20 22.09
C ARG A 653 0.77 -4.06 21.34
N ARG A 654 -0.43 -3.67 21.78
CA ARG A 654 -1.11 -2.46 21.31
C ARG A 654 -0.40 -1.22 21.81
N PHE A 655 0.11 -0.40 20.88
CA PHE A 655 0.86 0.82 21.18
C PHE A 655 0.00 2.08 21.10
N LEU A 656 -0.97 2.13 20.18
CA LEU A 656 -1.80 3.30 19.97
C LEU A 656 -3.22 2.85 19.65
N VAL A 657 -4.21 3.62 20.14
CA VAL A 657 -5.60 3.58 19.66
C VAL A 657 -5.96 4.99 19.21
N GLY A 658 -6.54 5.10 18.02
CA GLY A 658 -6.84 6.35 17.33
C GLY A 658 -8.15 7.02 17.77
N PRO A 659 -8.47 8.17 17.20
CA PRO A 659 -9.76 8.84 17.40
C PRO A 659 -10.88 8.08 16.67
N LYS A 660 -12.09 8.57 16.84
CA LYS A 660 -13.28 7.92 16.31
C LYS A 660 -13.33 7.97 14.78
N ASP A 661 -13.75 6.86 14.18
CA ASP A 661 -13.94 6.68 12.74
C ASP A 661 -12.70 7.07 11.92
N CYS A 662 -11.51 6.68 12.37
CA CYS A 662 -10.24 6.91 11.67
C CYS A 662 -9.60 5.62 11.24
N GLU A 663 -8.70 5.72 10.30
CA GLU A 663 -7.64 4.78 10.01
C GLU A 663 -6.34 5.24 10.68
N ILE A 664 -5.50 4.29 11.09
CA ILE A 664 -4.11 4.55 11.49
C ILE A 664 -3.22 4.11 10.35
N THR A 665 -2.61 5.08 9.68
CA THR A 665 -1.78 4.81 8.51
C THR A 665 -0.52 5.65 8.50
N GLY A 666 0.38 5.35 7.57
CA GLY A 666 1.65 6.05 7.38
C GLY A 666 2.51 6.08 8.63
N ILE A 667 3.73 5.65 8.51
CA ILE A 667 4.67 5.65 9.63
C ILE A 667 6.08 5.94 9.14
N ALA A 668 6.78 6.82 9.85
CA ALA A 668 8.21 7.04 9.68
C ALA A 668 8.88 7.21 11.04
N ILE A 669 10.05 6.64 11.20
CA ILE A 669 10.85 6.77 12.44
C ILE A 669 12.21 7.36 12.07
N THR A 670 12.66 8.38 12.84
CA THR A 670 13.98 8.95 12.64
C THR A 670 15.08 7.91 12.86
N PRO A 671 16.25 8.04 12.19
CA PRO A 671 17.34 7.06 12.31
C PRO A 671 17.80 6.76 13.73
N ASP A 672 17.70 7.74 14.66
CA ASP A 672 18.01 7.54 16.08
C ASP A 672 16.92 6.80 16.87
N GLY A 673 15.78 6.48 16.24
CA GLY A 673 14.65 5.79 16.83
C GLY A 673 13.86 6.59 17.88
N ARG A 674 14.08 7.91 18.01
CA ARG A 674 13.52 8.73 19.09
C ARG A 674 12.27 9.51 18.71
N THR A 675 12.00 9.67 17.43
CA THR A 675 10.82 10.38 16.92
C THR A 675 10.10 9.49 15.92
N MET A 676 8.83 9.30 16.13
CA MET A 676 7.91 8.64 15.20
C MET A 676 6.96 9.68 14.63
N PHE A 677 6.76 9.65 13.33
CA PHE A 677 5.64 10.27 12.63
C PHE A 677 4.60 9.19 12.34
N CYS A 678 3.33 9.52 12.52
CA CYS A 678 2.21 8.63 12.26
C CYS A 678 1.02 9.48 11.77
N ASN A 679 0.26 8.96 10.83
CA ASN A 679 -0.92 9.61 10.30
C ASN A 679 -2.20 9.09 10.95
N ILE A 680 -3.13 10.00 11.14
CA ILE A 680 -4.54 9.74 11.34
C ILE A 680 -5.25 10.16 10.07
N GLN A 681 -5.73 9.18 9.32
CA GLN A 681 -6.53 9.40 8.12
C GLN A 681 -8.01 9.48 8.55
N HIS A 682 -8.79 10.21 7.82
CA HIS A 682 -10.26 10.33 7.87
C HIS A 682 -10.95 10.30 9.26
N PRO A 683 -10.48 11.02 10.30
CA PRO A 683 -11.20 11.04 11.58
C PRO A 683 -12.64 11.54 11.35
N GLY A 684 -13.61 10.78 11.87
CA GLY A 684 -15.02 11.10 11.66
C GLY A 684 -15.54 10.83 10.26
N GLU A 685 -15.04 9.83 9.54
CA GLU A 685 -15.45 9.50 8.18
C GLU A 685 -16.97 9.31 8.03
N ASP A 686 -17.64 8.71 9.00
CA ASP A 686 -19.08 8.52 9.02
C ASP A 686 -19.88 9.82 9.30
N SER A 687 -19.20 10.96 9.42
CA SER A 687 -19.83 12.24 9.73
C SER A 687 -20.73 12.75 8.61
N LYS A 688 -21.77 13.51 9.05
CA LYS A 688 -22.47 14.44 8.18
C LYS A 688 -22.17 15.85 8.66
N LEU A 689 -22.28 16.86 7.78
CA LEU A 689 -21.97 18.25 8.12
C LEU A 689 -22.75 18.75 9.33
N ASP A 690 -23.98 18.29 9.50
CA ASP A 690 -24.89 18.62 10.61
C ASP A 690 -24.80 17.64 11.81
N ALA A 691 -23.97 16.60 11.70
CA ALA A 691 -23.81 15.57 12.73
C ALA A 691 -22.39 14.96 12.65
N LEU A 692 -21.40 15.74 13.07
CA LEU A 692 -20.01 15.29 13.09
C LEU A 692 -19.80 14.21 14.15
N SER A 693 -19.18 13.10 13.78
CA SER A 693 -18.88 11.98 14.68
C SER A 693 -17.54 12.14 15.39
N SER A 694 -16.62 12.96 14.82
CA SER A 694 -15.32 13.31 15.40
C SER A 694 -15.09 14.82 15.30
N HIS A 695 -14.20 15.34 16.15
CA HIS A 695 -13.69 16.72 16.15
C HIS A 695 -12.16 16.73 16.25
N TRP A 696 -11.53 15.59 15.99
CA TRP A 696 -10.08 15.46 16.04
C TRP A 696 -9.41 16.22 14.86
N PRO A 697 -8.27 16.90 15.02
CA PRO A 697 -7.35 16.84 16.14
C PRO A 697 -7.67 17.82 17.32
N ASP A 698 -8.65 18.69 17.21
CA ASP A 698 -8.96 19.67 18.26
C ASP A 698 -9.50 19.00 19.55
N SER A 699 -10.31 17.93 19.40
CA SER A 699 -10.83 17.14 20.52
C SER A 699 -9.75 16.49 21.38
N GLN A 700 -8.54 16.29 20.87
CA GLN A 700 -7.40 15.73 21.62
C GLN A 700 -7.11 16.51 22.91
N THR A 701 -7.25 17.81 22.87
CA THR A 701 -6.99 18.71 24.02
C THR A 701 -8.22 19.47 24.49
N ASN A 702 -9.30 19.46 23.70
CA ASN A 702 -10.57 20.12 23.97
C ASN A 702 -11.74 19.16 23.69
N PRO A 703 -12.11 18.28 24.64
CA PRO A 703 -13.20 17.30 24.44
C PRO A 703 -14.56 17.91 24.10
N GLY A 704 -14.75 19.21 24.32
CA GLY A 704 -15.95 19.95 23.96
C GLY A 704 -15.84 20.67 22.61
N SER A 705 -14.86 20.34 21.78
CA SER A 705 -14.70 20.94 20.46
C SER A 705 -15.91 20.69 19.56
N THR A 706 -16.21 21.68 18.71
CA THR A 706 -17.18 21.60 17.61
C THR A 706 -16.53 21.83 16.25
N LYS A 707 -15.19 21.85 16.20
CA LYS A 707 -14.46 22.03 14.94
C LYS A 707 -14.62 20.83 14.03
N ARG A 708 -14.53 21.09 12.74
CA ARG A 708 -14.53 20.03 11.71
C ARG A 708 -13.30 19.15 11.85
N PRO A 709 -13.44 17.82 11.77
CA PRO A 709 -12.29 16.92 11.83
C PRO A 709 -11.39 17.08 10.60
N ARG A 710 -10.10 16.78 10.79
CA ARG A 710 -9.08 16.85 9.73
C ARG A 710 -8.10 15.70 9.82
N SER A 711 -7.77 15.09 8.70
CA SER A 711 -6.60 14.22 8.62
C SER A 711 -5.35 14.98 9.04
N ALA A 712 -4.41 14.30 9.73
CA ALA A 712 -3.21 14.96 10.24
C ALA A 712 -2.05 13.99 10.47
N THR A 713 -0.83 14.54 10.38
CA THR A 713 0.40 13.89 10.81
C THR A 713 0.72 14.24 12.25
N MET A 714 0.95 13.23 13.07
CA MET A 714 1.39 13.35 14.45
C MET A 714 2.89 13.13 14.58
N VAL A 715 3.47 13.74 15.59
CA VAL A 715 4.82 13.46 16.11
C VAL A 715 4.70 12.79 17.48
N ILE A 716 5.24 11.60 17.62
CA ILE A 716 5.24 10.83 18.87
C ILE A 716 6.69 10.75 19.40
N THR A 717 6.88 11.03 20.68
CA THR A 717 8.17 10.92 21.37
C THR A 717 7.98 10.33 22.77
N ARG A 718 9.06 9.81 23.34
CA ARG A 718 9.07 9.47 24.77
C ARG A 718 9.38 10.71 25.60
N THR A 719 8.77 10.84 26.75
CA THR A 719 8.98 11.97 27.69
C THR A 719 10.39 11.99 28.29
N ASP A 720 11.05 10.82 28.34
CA ASP A 720 12.44 10.69 28.80
C ASP A 720 13.48 10.83 27.65
N GLY A 721 13.01 11.08 26.41
CA GLY A 721 13.86 11.18 25.22
C GLY A 721 14.46 9.85 24.75
N GLY A 722 14.01 8.71 25.26
CA GLY A 722 14.45 7.40 24.86
C GLY A 722 13.92 6.97 23.47
N PRO A 723 14.41 5.84 22.93
CA PRO A 723 13.90 5.29 21.67
C PRO A 723 12.48 4.76 21.83
N ILE A 724 11.66 4.93 20.80
CA ILE A 724 10.26 4.51 20.76
C ILE A 724 10.15 2.98 20.69
N GLY A 725 9.18 2.40 21.41
CA GLY A 725 8.88 0.97 21.42
C GLY A 725 9.74 0.12 22.35
N LEU A 726 10.85 0.64 22.85
CA LEU A 726 11.81 -0.10 23.68
C LEU A 726 11.85 0.40 25.11
#